data_41be90f6c5bd03d04552030fdc506a28
#
_entry.id   41be90f6c5bd03d04552030fdc506a28
#
_cell.length_a   1.000
_cell.length_b   1.000
_cell.length_c   1.000
_cell.angle_alpha   90.00
_cell.angle_beta   90.00
_cell.angle_gamma   90.00
#
_symmetry.space_group_name_H-M   'P 1'
#
loop_
_entity.id
_entity.type
_entity.pdbx_description
1 polymer ?
#
loop_
_entity_poly.entity_id
_entity_poly.type
_entity_poly.pdbx_seq_one_letter_code
_entity_poly.pdbx_strand_id
1 'polypeptide(L)'
;MRLRYLAALLLASTALQSMAGEQRRYTILVDNGVKAGEQIVDVADNGELKVRFIFKDNGRGPELNESIKLNADGTIASYSGQGKSTFGSVINEKFERQGDNASWSTGDKKGQAKVTGPALYLPVDGSPELSSVAIAAIAKSGGNSMSLLPSGTLTQQNVASLIVEKDGEKQQVQLLVQTGVGLEPNLVWATSGENPRLFASIAPGYLTLIEEGWQHNAGKMAQLQKQTETKLLSDLASAIPKDLPGLTVLRNVRPFDSVKAEVGAPSDLFMLRGKITAIVPTGTLATKAQNSIDGKGRIVVPGLFDMHGHLSRWEGPLHLAAGVTTLRDMGNDNASIQAMISETAAGELLAPTVVPTGFLEGESPYSARNGFVIKDLAGAKSAIDWYAAHGYPQLKIYNSFPKAILKDTVAYAHQRGLRVSGHVPAFLKAEDVIAAGYDEIQHINQLLLNFLVKPDTDTRTLERFYLPAKQVASLDLQGKAVQDYIKLMKNKGIVVDPTLATFDFLKKVDGTVGDPWQAIVEHLPPDVQRRYAAAELDIPDAATAALYAKSYAKMVEFVGMMYKAGIPVVAGTDELAGFTLQGELELLVKAGLTPAQALQVATLNGARYSKVESSKGQIAVGKDADLLLVDGDPTKNIGDIRKLALVITQGKAMYPTDIYQALGIKPFVSDKPVIERAPMPQGTASNSARHGHRHMH
;
A
#
# COMPACT_ATOMS: atom_id res chain seq x y z
N MET A 1 11.97 -28.62 79.08
CA MET A 1 13.03 -27.94 78.39
C MET A 1 13.12 -28.46 76.92
N ARG A 2 12.11 -28.22 76.11
CA ARG A 2 12.03 -28.54 74.66
C ARG A 2 10.76 -27.91 74.07
N LEU A 3 10.69 -26.59 74.09
CA LEU A 3 9.59 -25.83 73.36
C LEU A 3 9.97 -24.39 73.20
N ARG A 4 11.15 -24.08 72.61
CA ARG A 4 11.59 -22.72 72.32
C ARG A 4 12.42 -22.59 71.02
N TYR A 5 12.42 -23.56 70.09
CA TYR A 5 13.17 -23.49 68.83
C TYR A 5 12.32 -23.68 67.55
N LEU A 6 10.99 -23.53 67.62
CA LEU A 6 10.12 -23.67 66.44
C LEU A 6 9.47 -22.34 66.00
N ALA A 7 9.80 -21.20 66.62
CA ALA A 7 9.22 -19.91 66.30
C ALA A 7 10.18 -18.95 65.50
N ALA A 8 11.42 -19.39 65.23
CA ALA A 8 12.42 -18.60 64.54
C ALA A 8 12.65 -18.98 63.05
N LEU A 9 12.00 -20.05 62.54
CA LEU A 9 12.13 -20.47 61.14
C LEU A 9 10.92 -20.13 60.27
N LEU A 10 9.89 -19.48 60.79
CA LEU A 10 8.71 -19.03 60.03
C LEU A 10 8.69 -17.52 59.70
N LEU A 11 9.73 -16.78 60.09
CA LEU A 11 9.88 -15.33 59.81
C LEU A 11 10.97 -15.02 58.76
N ALA A 12 11.62 -16.05 58.19
CA ALA A 12 12.63 -15.87 57.15
C ALA A 12 12.17 -16.28 55.74
N SER A 13 10.89 -16.73 55.57
CA SER A 13 10.35 -17.13 54.26
C SER A 13 9.37 -16.14 53.64
N THR A 14 9.19 -14.95 54.23
CA THR A 14 8.32 -13.89 53.69
C THR A 14 9.09 -12.67 53.15
N ALA A 15 10.41 -12.74 53.05
CA ALA A 15 11.25 -11.66 52.58
C ALA A 15 11.94 -11.93 51.21
N LEU A 16 11.41 -12.89 50.45
CA LEU A 16 11.87 -13.17 49.08
C LEU A 16 10.70 -13.29 48.11
N GLN A 17 9.61 -12.53 48.34
CA GLN A 17 8.82 -12.03 47.23
C GLN A 17 9.51 -10.77 46.71
N SER A 18 10.58 -11.03 45.93
CA SER A 18 11.26 -10.00 45.13
C SER A 18 10.27 -9.36 44.22
N MET A 19 10.28 -8.08 44.21
CA MET A 19 10.06 -7.12 43.19
C MET A 19 10.21 -7.75 41.80
N ALA A 20 9.19 -8.44 41.32
CA ALA A 20 9.06 -8.72 39.89
C ALA A 20 8.57 -7.43 39.28
N GLY A 21 9.40 -6.73 38.47
CA GLY A 21 8.99 -5.60 37.71
C GLY A 21 7.72 -5.89 36.92
N GLU A 22 6.95 -4.89 36.63
CA GLU A 22 5.71 -5.04 35.84
C GLU A 22 6.05 -5.66 34.47
N GLN A 23 5.38 -6.75 34.10
CA GLN A 23 5.47 -7.33 32.76
C GLN A 23 4.15 -7.13 32.03
N ARG A 24 4.22 -6.58 30.80
CA ARG A 24 3.07 -6.44 29.91
C ARG A 24 3.25 -7.35 28.70
N ARG A 25 2.18 -8.02 28.32
CA ARG A 25 2.18 -8.95 27.19
C ARG A 25 1.09 -8.58 26.20
N TYR A 26 1.41 -8.65 24.92
CA TYR A 26 0.49 -8.47 23.82
C TYR A 26 0.52 -9.70 22.93
N THR A 27 -0.65 -10.11 22.48
CA THR A 27 -0.80 -11.14 21.45
C THR A 27 -1.00 -10.48 20.10
N ILE A 28 -0.36 -11.02 19.07
CA ILE A 28 -0.55 -10.59 17.68
C ILE A 28 -1.36 -11.67 16.98
N LEU A 29 -2.51 -11.28 16.47
CA LEU A 29 -3.44 -12.14 15.74
C LEU A 29 -3.53 -11.67 14.30
N VAL A 30 -3.52 -12.61 13.38
CA VAL A 30 -3.87 -12.40 11.98
C VAL A 30 -5.11 -13.23 11.67
N ASP A 31 -5.84 -12.86 10.64
CA ASP A 31 -6.95 -13.60 10.05
C ASP A 31 -7.80 -14.42 11.07
N ASN A 32 -8.87 -13.82 11.56
CA ASN A 32 -9.86 -14.45 12.43
C ASN A 32 -9.29 -15.11 13.72
N GLY A 33 -8.16 -14.61 14.21
CA GLY A 33 -7.63 -14.98 15.51
C GLY A 33 -6.47 -15.97 15.50
N VAL A 34 -5.85 -16.23 14.37
CA VAL A 34 -4.61 -17.05 14.34
C VAL A 34 -3.45 -16.26 14.95
N LYS A 35 -2.80 -16.85 15.97
CA LYS A 35 -1.63 -16.22 16.62
C LYS A 35 -0.44 -16.21 15.66
N ALA A 36 0.07 -15.00 15.35
CA ALA A 36 1.21 -14.77 14.46
C ALA A 36 2.41 -14.14 15.18
N GLY A 37 2.28 -13.83 16.46
CA GLY A 37 3.39 -13.25 17.22
C GLY A 37 3.01 -12.76 18.60
N GLU A 38 3.94 -12.05 19.19
CA GLU A 38 3.77 -11.46 20.52
C GLU A 38 4.70 -10.28 20.75
N GLN A 39 4.32 -9.40 21.67
CA GLN A 39 5.18 -8.40 22.27
C GLN A 39 5.22 -8.60 23.78
N ILE A 40 6.41 -8.60 24.35
CA ILE A 40 6.62 -8.69 25.80
C ILE A 40 7.41 -7.44 26.20
N VAL A 41 6.91 -6.73 27.21
CA VAL A 41 7.53 -5.53 27.77
C VAL A 41 7.80 -5.78 29.25
N ASP A 42 9.07 -5.87 29.62
CA ASP A 42 9.51 -5.92 31.02
C ASP A 42 9.87 -4.51 31.48
N VAL A 43 9.21 -4.04 32.52
CA VAL A 43 9.47 -2.74 33.15
C VAL A 43 10.37 -2.96 34.35
N ALA A 44 11.62 -2.53 34.27
CA ALA A 44 12.55 -2.65 35.38
C ALA A 44 12.25 -1.61 36.49
N ASP A 45 12.74 -1.82 37.70
CA ASP A 45 12.55 -0.94 38.86
C ASP A 45 13.05 0.47 38.63
N ASN A 46 14.03 0.68 37.76
CA ASN A 46 14.56 1.98 37.34
C ASN A 46 13.76 2.63 36.21
N GLY A 47 12.64 2.04 35.81
CA GLY A 47 11.78 2.50 34.71
C GLY A 47 12.30 2.21 33.32
N GLU A 48 13.39 1.45 33.15
CA GLU A 48 13.86 0.98 31.85
C GLU A 48 12.90 -0.07 31.29
N LEU A 49 12.51 0.09 30.01
CA LEU A 49 11.68 -0.89 29.30
C LEU A 49 12.58 -1.80 28.47
N LYS A 50 12.40 -3.11 28.62
CA LYS A 50 12.98 -4.12 27.74
C LYS A 50 11.87 -4.75 26.93
N VAL A 51 11.94 -4.62 25.63
CA VAL A 51 10.89 -5.10 24.73
C VAL A 51 11.45 -6.22 23.87
N ARG A 52 10.68 -7.32 23.79
CA ARG A 52 10.87 -8.38 22.81
C ARG A 52 9.63 -8.39 21.90
N PHE A 53 9.84 -8.19 20.62
CA PHE A 53 8.79 -8.19 19.62
C PHE A 53 9.09 -9.23 18.54
N ILE A 54 8.12 -10.10 18.26
CA ILE A 54 8.20 -11.10 17.19
C ILE A 54 6.87 -11.12 16.46
N PHE A 55 6.94 -10.98 15.15
CA PHE A 55 5.81 -11.17 14.25
C PHE A 55 6.22 -12.06 13.09
N LYS A 56 5.42 -13.06 12.76
CA LYS A 56 5.62 -13.94 11.60
C LYS A 56 4.30 -14.23 10.93
N ASP A 57 4.22 -13.82 9.69
CA ASP A 57 3.12 -14.16 8.79
C ASP A 57 3.66 -14.52 7.41
N ASN A 58 3.03 -15.45 6.73
CA ASN A 58 3.44 -15.87 5.39
C ASN A 58 4.97 -16.18 5.29
N GLY A 59 5.51 -16.85 6.31
CA GLY A 59 6.92 -17.29 6.39
C GLY A 59 7.95 -16.19 6.64
N ARG A 60 7.55 -14.95 6.95
CA ARG A 60 8.44 -13.82 7.19
C ARG A 60 7.87 -12.85 8.22
N GLY A 61 8.70 -11.96 8.73
CA GLY A 61 8.31 -10.92 9.68
C GLY A 61 9.46 -10.54 10.59
N PRO A 62 9.41 -9.36 11.23
CA PRO A 62 10.47 -8.83 12.04
C PRO A 62 10.63 -9.57 13.37
N GLU A 63 11.85 -9.56 13.87
CA GLU A 63 12.22 -9.94 15.25
C GLU A 63 13.06 -8.82 15.84
N LEU A 64 12.67 -8.28 16.99
CA LEU A 64 13.29 -7.10 17.57
C LEU A 64 13.42 -7.25 19.09
N ASN A 65 14.57 -6.83 19.60
CA ASN A 65 14.81 -6.64 21.04
C ASN A 65 15.21 -5.18 21.26
N GLU A 66 14.49 -4.51 22.17
CA GLU A 66 14.72 -3.09 22.46
C GLU A 66 15.00 -2.86 23.94
N SER A 67 15.80 -1.82 24.21
CA SER A 67 15.97 -1.23 25.53
C SER A 67 15.67 0.27 25.41
N ILE A 68 14.74 0.77 26.24
CA ILE A 68 14.25 2.14 26.19
C ILE A 68 14.35 2.74 27.59
N LYS A 69 15.09 3.84 27.75
CA LYS A 69 15.10 4.66 28.96
C LYS A 69 14.36 5.95 28.71
N LEU A 70 13.54 6.34 29.66
CA LEU A 70 12.72 7.54 29.56
C LEU A 70 13.24 8.67 30.43
N ASN A 71 13.08 9.89 29.98
CA ASN A 71 13.21 11.13 30.77
C ASN A 71 11.99 11.29 31.68
N ALA A 72 12.09 12.21 32.64
CA ALA A 72 10.99 12.52 33.57
C ALA A 72 9.71 13.02 32.85
N ASP A 73 9.85 13.65 31.66
CA ASP A 73 8.73 14.10 30.82
C ASP A 73 8.11 12.97 29.96
N GLY A 74 8.63 11.75 30.06
CA GLY A 74 8.18 10.59 29.28
C GLY A 74 8.80 10.47 27.90
N THR A 75 9.64 11.42 27.47
CA THR A 75 10.38 11.29 26.21
C THR A 75 11.55 10.30 26.35
N ILE A 76 12.06 9.80 25.21
CA ILE A 76 13.15 8.83 25.20
C ILE A 76 14.48 9.53 25.55
N ALA A 77 15.14 9.05 26.61
CA ALA A 77 16.50 9.42 26.98
C ALA A 77 17.54 8.61 26.20
N SER A 78 17.33 7.29 26.13
CA SER A 78 18.14 6.42 25.27
C SER A 78 17.31 5.26 24.71
N TYR A 79 17.69 4.83 23.51
CA TYR A 79 17.08 3.71 22.80
C TYR A 79 18.17 2.83 22.21
N SER A 80 17.96 1.53 22.26
CA SER A 80 18.75 0.55 21.54
C SER A 80 17.81 -0.52 20.98
N GLY A 81 17.79 -0.67 19.66
CA GLY A 81 17.03 -1.72 18.94
C GLY A 81 17.98 -2.64 18.19
N GLN A 82 17.80 -3.95 18.33
CA GLN A 82 18.58 -4.98 17.65
C GLN A 82 17.69 -6.11 17.17
N GLY A 83 17.94 -6.59 15.95
CA GLY A 83 17.14 -7.68 15.42
C GLY A 83 17.28 -7.88 13.93
N LYS A 84 16.18 -8.32 13.31
CA LYS A 84 16.07 -8.53 11.86
C LYS A 84 14.77 -7.96 11.33
N SER A 85 14.82 -7.34 10.16
CA SER A 85 13.65 -6.88 9.42
C SER A 85 12.86 -8.04 8.82
N THR A 86 11.73 -7.72 8.21
CA THR A 86 10.86 -8.69 7.51
C THR A 86 11.60 -9.51 6.44
N PHE A 87 12.57 -8.92 5.77
CA PHE A 87 13.33 -9.58 4.70
C PHE A 87 14.75 -9.95 5.11
N GLY A 88 15.09 -9.81 6.39
CA GLY A 88 16.30 -10.36 6.98
C GLY A 88 17.47 -9.39 7.13
N SER A 89 17.34 -8.10 6.78
CA SER A 89 18.38 -7.11 7.08
C SER A 89 18.62 -6.98 8.58
N VAL A 90 19.84 -6.72 8.97
CA VAL A 90 20.21 -6.55 10.37
C VAL A 90 19.72 -5.19 10.88
N ILE A 91 18.93 -5.21 11.93
CA ILE A 91 18.52 -4.00 12.65
C ILE A 91 19.54 -3.75 13.77
N ASN A 92 20.16 -2.57 13.76
CA ASN A 92 21.04 -2.09 14.83
C ASN A 92 20.91 -0.57 14.91
N GLU A 93 19.99 -0.11 15.74
CA GLU A 93 19.67 1.30 15.88
C GLU A 93 19.90 1.76 17.33
N LYS A 94 20.46 2.95 17.51
CA LYS A 94 20.73 3.56 18.81
C LYS A 94 20.35 5.03 18.79
N PHE A 95 19.87 5.50 19.92
CA PHE A 95 19.62 6.91 20.18
C PHE A 95 20.03 7.26 21.61
N GLU A 96 20.57 8.46 21.79
CA GLU A 96 20.91 9.01 23.09
C GLU A 96 20.62 10.52 23.10
N ARG A 97 20.05 11.00 24.21
CA ARG A 97 19.83 12.40 24.45
C ARG A 97 20.45 12.82 25.79
N GLN A 98 21.35 13.77 25.75
CA GLN A 98 21.99 14.38 26.92
C GLN A 98 21.73 15.89 26.91
N GLY A 99 20.78 16.34 27.76
CA GLY A 99 20.31 17.74 27.74
C GLY A 99 19.72 18.11 26.37
N ASP A 100 20.29 19.15 25.76
CA ASP A 100 19.87 19.62 24.45
C ASP A 100 20.54 18.89 23.27
N ASN A 101 21.44 17.96 23.51
CA ASN A 101 22.12 17.24 22.44
C ASN A 101 21.48 15.87 22.27
N ALA A 102 21.02 15.59 21.07
CA ALA A 102 20.54 14.28 20.66
C ALA A 102 21.44 13.71 19.57
N SER A 103 21.72 12.40 19.64
CA SER A 103 22.48 11.67 18.65
C SER A 103 21.83 10.32 18.38
N TRP A 104 21.95 9.84 17.15
CA TRP A 104 21.42 8.52 16.75
C TRP A 104 22.31 7.86 15.70
N SER A 105 22.17 6.55 15.61
CA SER A 105 22.77 5.76 14.53
C SER A 105 21.80 4.66 14.08
N THR A 106 21.67 4.49 12.76
CA THR A 106 20.91 3.41 12.12
C THR A 106 21.84 2.73 11.15
N GLY A 107 22.24 1.49 11.46
CA GLY A 107 23.34 0.85 10.75
C GLY A 107 24.63 1.71 10.84
N ASP A 108 25.21 2.03 9.69
CA ASP A 108 26.42 2.87 9.59
C ASP A 108 26.14 4.38 9.58
N LYS A 109 24.88 4.77 9.48
CA LYS A 109 24.49 6.18 9.45
C LYS A 109 24.37 6.77 10.84
N LYS A 110 24.94 7.95 11.01
CA LYS A 110 24.90 8.72 12.26
C LYS A 110 24.24 10.08 12.01
N GLY A 111 23.48 10.51 12.99
CA GLY A 111 22.88 11.85 13.00
C GLY A 111 23.00 12.47 14.37
N GLN A 112 22.86 13.78 14.41
CA GLN A 112 22.84 14.57 15.64
C GLN A 112 21.97 15.82 15.47
N ALA A 113 21.36 16.28 16.55
CA ALA A 113 20.59 17.52 16.56
C ALA A 113 20.67 18.20 17.93
N LYS A 114 20.53 19.55 17.95
CA LYS A 114 20.18 20.28 19.15
C LYS A 114 18.68 20.37 19.29
N VAL A 115 18.19 20.03 20.46
CA VAL A 115 16.74 19.90 20.75
C VAL A 115 16.39 20.70 21.96
N THR A 116 15.62 21.77 21.77
CA THR A 116 15.04 22.56 22.85
C THR A 116 13.65 22.10 23.18
N GLY A 117 13.42 21.64 24.42
CA GLY A 117 12.12 21.13 24.88
C GLY A 117 11.87 19.64 24.61
N PRO A 118 10.65 19.15 24.91
CA PRO A 118 10.28 17.75 24.74
C PRO A 118 10.27 17.34 23.26
N ALA A 119 10.88 16.20 22.95
CA ALA A 119 10.84 15.60 21.62
C ALA A 119 10.96 14.07 21.71
N LEU A 120 10.22 13.36 20.87
CA LEU A 120 10.24 11.91 20.78
C LEU A 120 11.20 11.44 19.67
N TYR A 121 12.05 10.49 19.98
CA TYR A 121 12.79 9.80 18.95
C TYR A 121 11.90 8.74 18.29
N LEU A 122 11.88 8.74 16.97
CA LEU A 122 11.15 7.75 16.17
C LEU A 122 12.18 6.83 15.49
N PRO A 123 12.38 5.59 15.93
CA PRO A 123 13.22 4.61 15.24
C PRO A 123 12.70 4.29 13.83
N VAL A 124 13.58 3.82 12.95
CA VAL A 124 13.19 3.35 11.62
C VAL A 124 12.40 2.04 11.73
N ASP A 125 12.95 1.11 12.52
CA ASP A 125 12.32 -0.18 12.81
C ASP A 125 12.09 -0.28 14.32
N GLY A 126 10.90 0.07 14.77
CA GLY A 126 10.53 0.03 16.18
C GLY A 126 9.36 -0.89 16.47
N SER A 127 9.30 -1.40 17.69
CA SER A 127 8.15 -2.18 18.15
C SER A 127 6.92 -1.30 18.39
N PRO A 128 5.72 -1.88 18.43
CA PRO A 128 4.50 -1.16 18.82
C PRO A 128 4.56 -0.49 20.21
N GLU A 129 5.48 -0.87 21.10
CA GLU A 129 5.67 -0.22 22.40
C GLU A 129 6.06 1.26 22.26
N LEU A 130 6.68 1.67 21.17
CA LEU A 130 6.97 3.08 20.92
C LEU A 130 5.69 3.94 20.83
N SER A 131 4.56 3.34 20.42
CA SER A 131 3.25 4.00 20.51
C SER A 131 2.83 4.23 21.98
N SER A 132 3.10 3.27 22.89
CA SER A 132 2.89 3.49 24.34
C SER A 132 3.70 4.66 24.85
N VAL A 133 4.97 4.73 24.49
CA VAL A 133 5.87 5.84 24.89
C VAL A 133 5.35 7.19 24.36
N ALA A 134 4.93 7.23 23.11
CA ALA A 134 4.39 8.44 22.50
C ALA A 134 3.09 8.90 23.17
N ILE A 135 2.16 7.98 23.42
CA ILE A 135 0.88 8.24 24.09
C ILE A 135 1.13 8.81 25.50
N ALA A 136 2.01 8.19 26.28
CA ALA A 136 2.33 8.64 27.63
C ALA A 136 3.03 10.01 27.65
N ALA A 137 3.99 10.23 26.76
CA ALA A 137 4.72 11.50 26.69
C ALA A 137 3.82 12.67 26.28
N ILE A 138 2.93 12.48 25.31
CA ILE A 138 1.95 13.51 24.91
C ILE A 138 0.98 13.78 26.06
N ALA A 139 0.48 12.78 26.76
CA ALA A 139 -0.39 12.97 27.92
C ALA A 139 0.29 13.76 29.04
N LYS A 140 1.56 13.45 29.35
CA LYS A 140 2.35 14.20 30.36
C LYS A 140 2.61 15.64 29.96
N SER A 141 2.73 15.95 28.67
CA SER A 141 2.93 17.30 28.18
C SER A 141 1.70 18.21 28.38
N GLY A 142 0.52 17.62 28.60
CA GLY A 142 -0.76 18.32 28.66
C GLY A 142 -1.24 18.85 27.30
N GLY A 143 -0.53 18.52 26.21
CA GLY A 143 -0.87 18.90 24.85
C GLY A 143 -1.46 17.75 24.04
N ASN A 144 -1.57 17.95 22.73
CA ASN A 144 -2.01 16.94 21.77
C ASN A 144 -0.97 16.68 20.67
N SER A 145 0.21 17.25 20.78
CA SER A 145 1.28 17.09 19.80
C SER A 145 2.66 17.13 20.44
N MET A 146 3.64 16.56 19.75
CA MET A 146 5.03 16.55 20.18
C MET A 146 5.97 16.54 18.98
N SER A 147 7.08 17.29 19.07
CA SER A 147 8.14 17.26 18.07
C SER A 147 8.77 15.87 17.97
N LEU A 148 9.15 15.49 16.77
CA LEU A 148 9.81 14.21 16.48
C LEU A 148 11.29 14.43 16.15
N LEU A 149 12.10 13.44 16.49
CA LEU A 149 13.49 13.32 16.07
C LEU A 149 13.63 12.13 15.11
N PRO A 150 14.34 12.28 13.98
CA PRO A 150 15.16 13.46 13.59
C PRO A 150 14.38 14.71 13.22
N SER A 151 13.12 14.59 12.76
CA SER A 151 12.27 15.73 12.33
C SER A 151 10.80 15.32 12.25
N GLY A 152 9.91 16.31 12.19
CA GLY A 152 8.47 16.13 12.12
C GLY A 152 7.75 16.49 13.40
N THR A 153 6.45 16.24 13.41
CA THR A 153 5.57 16.46 14.58
C THR A 153 4.51 15.37 14.59
N LEU A 154 4.38 14.67 15.69
CA LEU A 154 3.27 13.76 15.96
C LEU A 154 2.14 14.55 16.58
N THR A 155 0.94 14.45 15.99
CA THR A 155 -0.30 14.99 16.57
C THR A 155 -1.23 13.85 16.92
N GLN A 156 -1.90 13.92 18.07
CA GLN A 156 -2.79 12.88 18.57
C GLN A 156 -4.14 13.45 18.97
N GLN A 157 -5.21 12.81 18.57
CA GLN A 157 -6.58 13.19 18.91
C GLN A 157 -7.37 11.97 19.39
N ASN A 158 -8.09 12.12 20.52
CA ASN A 158 -9.08 11.13 20.94
C ASN A 158 -10.36 11.32 20.14
N VAL A 159 -10.79 10.28 19.43
CA VAL A 159 -11.96 10.33 18.53
C VAL A 159 -13.13 9.43 18.98
N ALA A 160 -12.87 8.46 19.85
CA ALA A 160 -13.89 7.58 20.39
C ALA A 160 -13.41 6.93 21.69
N SER A 161 -14.35 6.35 22.45
CA SER A 161 -14.08 5.58 23.66
C SER A 161 -14.96 4.35 23.73
N LEU A 162 -14.45 3.30 24.36
CA LEU A 162 -15.16 2.03 24.50
C LEU A 162 -14.86 1.42 25.88
N ILE A 163 -15.85 0.73 26.46
CA ILE A 163 -15.63 -0.12 27.64
C ILE A 163 -15.36 -1.54 27.16
N VAL A 164 -14.19 -2.06 27.51
CA VAL A 164 -13.79 -3.45 27.31
C VAL A 164 -13.94 -4.22 28.63
N GLU A 165 -14.11 -5.53 28.56
CA GLU A 165 -14.36 -6.38 29.72
C GLU A 165 -13.50 -7.64 29.65
N LYS A 166 -12.97 -8.08 30.80
CA LYS A 166 -12.23 -9.34 30.95
C LYS A 166 -12.52 -9.91 32.32
N ASP A 167 -13.06 -11.12 32.39
CA ASP A 167 -13.32 -11.84 33.68
C ASP A 167 -14.12 -11.02 34.73
N GLY A 168 -15.04 -10.14 34.25
CA GLY A 168 -15.81 -9.23 35.09
C GLY A 168 -15.12 -7.87 35.38
N GLU A 169 -13.85 -7.73 35.05
CA GLU A 169 -13.13 -6.46 35.09
C GLU A 169 -13.55 -5.59 33.88
N LYS A 170 -13.84 -4.31 34.16
CA LYS A 170 -14.20 -3.32 33.10
C LYS A 170 -13.14 -2.26 33.01
N GLN A 171 -12.69 -1.98 31.79
CA GLN A 171 -11.70 -0.95 31.50
C GLN A 171 -12.20 -0.05 30.38
N GLN A 172 -12.05 1.26 30.55
CA GLN A 172 -12.27 2.22 29.49
C GLN A 172 -11.02 2.32 28.64
N VAL A 173 -11.17 2.22 27.30
CA VAL A 173 -10.11 2.45 26.32
C VAL A 173 -10.53 3.54 25.36
N GLN A 174 -9.55 4.24 24.81
CA GLN A 174 -9.74 5.39 23.88
C GLN A 174 -9.17 5.04 22.53
N LEU A 175 -9.88 5.40 21.47
CA LEU A 175 -9.37 5.35 20.09
C LEU A 175 -8.68 6.69 19.78
N LEU A 176 -7.40 6.62 19.52
CA LEU A 176 -6.58 7.77 19.19
C LEU A 176 -6.24 7.75 17.70
N VAL A 177 -6.40 8.88 17.04
CA VAL A 177 -5.89 9.14 15.69
C VAL A 177 -4.58 9.89 15.81
N GLN A 178 -3.51 9.30 15.33
CA GLN A 178 -2.17 9.89 15.29
C GLN A 178 -1.83 10.26 13.85
N THR A 179 -1.38 11.51 13.64
CA THR A 179 -0.96 12.04 12.33
C THR A 179 0.43 12.66 12.41
N GLY A 180 1.08 12.82 11.26
CA GLY A 180 2.45 13.34 11.15
C GLY A 180 3.54 12.24 11.18
N VAL A 181 3.12 10.98 11.26
CA VAL A 181 3.94 9.79 11.11
C VAL A 181 3.29 8.89 10.07
N GLY A 182 4.02 8.54 9.01
CA GLY A 182 3.43 7.79 7.88
C GLY A 182 2.66 8.66 6.90
N LEU A 183 2.04 8.02 5.92
CA LEU A 183 1.25 8.64 4.85
C LEU A 183 -0.25 8.61 5.12
N GLU A 184 -0.64 7.88 6.15
CA GLU A 184 -2.00 7.72 6.60
C GLU A 184 -2.08 7.90 8.12
N PRO A 185 -3.25 8.25 8.67
CA PRO A 185 -3.44 8.31 10.11
C PRO A 185 -3.23 6.93 10.75
N ASN A 186 -2.47 6.89 11.85
CA ASN A 186 -2.33 5.68 12.65
C ASN A 186 -3.41 5.66 13.73
N LEU A 187 -4.30 4.67 13.69
CA LEU A 187 -5.35 4.49 14.67
C LEU A 187 -4.92 3.47 15.73
N VAL A 188 -4.80 3.92 16.97
CA VAL A 188 -4.36 3.08 18.09
C VAL A 188 -5.34 3.17 19.26
N TRP A 189 -5.51 2.08 19.96
CA TRP A 189 -6.29 2.01 21.18
C TRP A 189 -5.39 2.18 22.40
N ALA A 190 -5.74 3.11 23.26
CA ALA A 190 -4.99 3.38 24.49
C ALA A 190 -5.85 3.14 25.73
N THR A 191 -5.21 2.79 26.83
CA THR A 191 -5.88 2.81 28.15
C THR A 191 -6.24 4.23 28.53
N SER A 192 -7.31 4.41 29.32
CA SER A 192 -7.68 5.71 29.92
C SER A 192 -6.99 5.90 31.26
N GLY A 193 -6.89 7.15 31.72
CA GLY A 193 -6.36 7.50 33.05
C GLY A 193 -5.10 8.37 32.99
N GLU A 194 -4.40 8.48 34.12
CA GLU A 194 -3.24 9.39 34.28
C GLU A 194 -1.99 8.91 33.53
N ASN A 195 -1.83 7.61 33.33
CA ASN A 195 -0.70 7.01 32.62
C ASN A 195 -1.21 6.16 31.44
N PRO A 196 -1.73 6.79 30.39
CA PRO A 196 -2.25 6.06 29.24
C PRO A 196 -1.12 5.36 28.49
N ARG A 197 -1.42 4.17 27.97
CA ARG A 197 -0.47 3.35 27.19
C ARG A 197 -1.20 2.63 26.08
N LEU A 198 -0.46 2.05 25.15
CA LEU A 198 -1.03 1.21 24.10
C LEU A 198 -1.81 0.06 24.72
N PHE A 199 -3.04 -0.13 24.28
CA PHE A 199 -3.89 -1.25 24.62
C PHE A 199 -4.04 -2.22 23.44
N ALA A 200 -4.27 -1.68 22.25
CA ALA A 200 -4.32 -2.44 21.02
C ALA A 200 -3.97 -1.57 19.79
N SER A 201 -3.49 -2.22 18.74
CA SER A 201 -3.38 -1.69 17.38
C SER A 201 -4.10 -2.66 16.46
N ILE A 202 -5.09 -2.17 15.72
CA ILE A 202 -5.96 -3.00 14.87
C ILE A 202 -5.89 -2.48 13.45
N ALA A 203 -5.44 -3.33 12.52
CA ALA A 203 -5.62 -3.16 11.09
C ALA A 203 -6.77 -4.09 10.66
N PRO A 204 -8.00 -3.59 10.47
CA PRO A 204 -9.15 -4.43 10.21
C PRO A 204 -8.97 -5.32 8.98
N GLY A 205 -9.24 -6.61 9.11
CA GLY A 205 -9.08 -7.61 8.06
C GLY A 205 -7.64 -8.12 7.86
N TYR A 206 -6.67 -7.58 8.61
CA TYR A 206 -5.26 -8.00 8.48
C TYR A 206 -4.62 -8.41 9.82
N LEU A 207 -4.52 -7.49 10.79
CA LEU A 207 -3.74 -7.71 12.00
C LEU A 207 -4.39 -7.07 13.21
N THR A 208 -4.31 -7.77 14.36
CA THR A 208 -4.67 -7.23 15.67
C THR A 208 -3.55 -7.52 16.66
N LEU A 209 -2.88 -6.47 17.14
CA LEU A 209 -2.08 -6.53 18.35
C LEU A 209 -2.95 -6.07 19.52
N ILE A 210 -3.07 -6.85 20.57
CA ILE A 210 -3.90 -6.54 21.74
C ILE A 210 -3.29 -7.09 23.02
N GLU A 211 -3.49 -6.38 24.13
CA GLU A 211 -3.05 -6.83 25.45
C GLU A 211 -3.60 -8.23 25.79
N GLU A 212 -2.76 -9.10 26.32
CA GLU A 212 -3.06 -10.50 26.52
C GLU A 212 -4.25 -10.70 27.48
N GLY A 213 -5.17 -11.58 27.10
CA GLY A 213 -6.41 -11.84 27.82
C GLY A 213 -7.60 -10.97 27.42
N TRP A 214 -7.38 -9.92 26.59
CA TRP A 214 -8.46 -9.02 26.13
C TRP A 214 -8.90 -9.27 24.69
N GLN A 215 -8.41 -10.33 24.03
CA GLN A 215 -8.59 -10.60 22.61
C GLN A 215 -10.06 -10.68 22.17
N HIS A 216 -10.95 -11.16 23.04
CA HIS A 216 -12.38 -11.27 22.73
C HIS A 216 -13.08 -9.91 22.54
N ASN A 217 -12.45 -8.80 22.93
CA ASN A 217 -12.95 -7.46 22.68
C ASN A 217 -12.57 -6.92 21.28
N ALA A 218 -11.62 -7.56 20.59
CA ALA A 218 -11.07 -7.06 19.32
C ALA A 218 -12.16 -6.77 18.26
N GLY A 219 -13.18 -7.65 18.17
CA GLY A 219 -14.25 -7.47 17.19
C GLY A 219 -15.07 -6.18 17.38
N LYS A 220 -15.45 -5.84 18.62
CA LYS A 220 -16.19 -4.60 18.89
C LYS A 220 -15.33 -3.35 18.76
N MET A 221 -14.02 -3.48 19.07
CA MET A 221 -13.04 -2.41 18.89
C MET A 221 -12.84 -2.12 17.39
N ALA A 222 -12.63 -3.16 16.57
CA ALA A 222 -12.49 -3.05 15.13
C ALA A 222 -13.76 -2.45 14.48
N GLN A 223 -14.95 -2.82 14.97
CA GLN A 223 -16.20 -2.25 14.47
C GLN A 223 -16.31 -0.74 14.73
N LEU A 224 -16.01 -0.28 15.95
CA LEU A 224 -16.04 1.15 16.28
C LEU A 224 -14.95 1.92 15.53
N GLN A 225 -13.75 1.35 15.40
CA GLN A 225 -12.66 1.92 14.61
C GLN A 225 -13.09 2.08 13.15
N LYS A 226 -13.67 1.05 12.52
CA LYS A 226 -14.18 1.10 11.15
C LYS A 226 -15.23 2.20 10.95
N GLN A 227 -16.15 2.38 11.91
CA GLN A 227 -17.16 3.46 11.86
C GLN A 227 -16.49 4.85 11.89
N THR A 228 -15.47 5.02 12.73
CA THR A 228 -14.71 6.27 12.85
C THR A 228 -13.93 6.57 11.57
N GLU A 229 -13.23 5.58 11.04
CA GLU A 229 -12.50 5.69 9.77
C GLU A 229 -13.43 6.02 8.60
N THR A 230 -14.58 5.35 8.52
CA THR A 230 -15.59 5.63 7.48
C THR A 230 -16.02 7.09 7.51
N LYS A 231 -16.23 7.66 8.71
CA LYS A 231 -16.57 9.08 8.82
C LYS A 231 -15.43 9.98 8.32
N LEU A 232 -14.20 9.76 8.76
CA LEU A 232 -13.04 10.57 8.35
C LEU A 232 -12.82 10.51 6.84
N LEU A 233 -12.94 9.33 6.25
CA LEU A 233 -12.78 9.11 4.80
C LEU A 233 -13.93 9.72 3.99
N SER A 234 -15.15 9.67 4.50
CA SER A 234 -16.32 10.31 3.88
C SER A 234 -16.22 11.85 3.92
N ASP A 235 -15.71 12.40 5.01
CA ASP A 235 -15.43 13.84 5.11
C ASP A 235 -14.38 14.25 4.05
N LEU A 236 -13.32 13.46 3.85
CA LEU A 236 -12.31 13.68 2.82
C LEU A 236 -12.88 13.55 1.40
N ALA A 237 -13.68 12.51 1.15
CA ALA A 237 -14.35 12.25 -0.13
C ALA A 237 -15.34 13.36 -0.51
N SER A 238 -15.88 14.06 0.49
CA SER A 238 -16.78 15.20 0.27
C SER A 238 -16.03 16.52 0.06
N ALA A 239 -14.87 16.71 0.70
CA ALA A 239 -14.15 17.98 0.69
C ALA A 239 -13.29 18.19 -0.57
N ILE A 240 -12.65 17.15 -1.08
CA ILE A 240 -11.63 17.24 -2.13
C ILE A 240 -12.22 17.32 -3.54
N PRO A 241 -13.09 16.38 -4.00
CA PRO A 241 -13.59 16.39 -5.36
C PRO A 241 -14.47 17.60 -5.66
N LYS A 242 -14.37 18.10 -6.89
CA LYS A 242 -15.24 19.15 -7.43
C LYS A 242 -16.16 18.51 -8.46
N ASP A 243 -17.45 18.47 -8.20
CA ASP A 243 -18.44 17.98 -9.16
C ASP A 243 -18.40 18.78 -10.45
N LEU A 244 -18.55 18.10 -11.58
CA LEU A 244 -18.65 18.68 -12.91
C LEU A 244 -20.08 18.45 -13.48
N PRO A 245 -21.10 19.16 -12.95
CA PRO A 245 -22.46 19.00 -13.43
C PRO A 245 -22.63 19.53 -14.86
N GLY A 246 -23.45 18.85 -15.64
CA GLY A 246 -23.75 19.27 -17.00
C GLY A 246 -22.57 19.09 -17.97
N LEU A 247 -22.63 19.85 -19.08
CA LEU A 247 -21.57 19.83 -20.09
C LEU A 247 -20.31 20.51 -19.56
N THR A 248 -19.20 19.80 -19.62
CA THR A 248 -17.88 20.30 -19.25
C THR A 248 -16.99 20.31 -20.46
N VAL A 249 -16.17 21.36 -20.64
CA VAL A 249 -15.15 21.43 -21.68
C VAL A 249 -13.77 21.66 -21.07
N LEU A 250 -12.81 20.82 -21.45
CA LEU A 250 -11.39 21.03 -21.23
C LEU A 250 -10.79 21.56 -22.52
N ARG A 251 -10.46 22.87 -22.53
CA ARG A 251 -10.02 23.60 -23.72
C ARG A 251 -8.52 23.62 -23.89
N ASN A 252 -8.10 23.77 -25.13
CA ASN A 252 -6.69 24.01 -25.47
C ASN A 252 -5.74 22.99 -24.83
N VAL A 253 -5.95 21.71 -25.12
CA VAL A 253 -5.12 20.59 -24.64
C VAL A 253 -4.59 19.79 -25.81
N ARG A 254 -3.52 19.04 -25.58
CA ARG A 254 -2.97 18.09 -26.54
C ARG A 254 -3.20 16.66 -26.03
N PRO A 255 -4.20 15.93 -26.55
CA PRO A 255 -4.52 14.60 -26.07
C PRO A 255 -3.46 13.58 -26.50
N PHE A 256 -3.06 12.70 -25.56
CA PHE A 256 -2.20 11.56 -25.85
C PHE A 256 -3.04 10.43 -26.48
N ASP A 257 -2.67 10.02 -27.68
CA ASP A 257 -3.22 8.85 -28.37
C ASP A 257 -2.51 7.58 -27.88
N SER A 258 -3.16 6.83 -26.98
CA SER A 258 -2.59 5.60 -26.42
C SER A 258 -2.44 4.47 -27.44
N VAL A 259 -3.12 4.52 -28.58
CA VAL A 259 -2.99 3.49 -29.63
C VAL A 259 -1.72 3.72 -30.44
N LYS A 260 -1.46 4.97 -30.81
CA LYS A 260 -0.29 5.36 -31.61
C LYS A 260 0.95 5.67 -30.77
N ALA A 261 0.77 5.83 -29.45
CA ALA A 261 1.78 6.34 -28.53
C ALA A 261 2.34 7.73 -28.95
N GLU A 262 1.46 8.65 -29.33
CA GLU A 262 1.79 9.97 -29.83
C GLU A 262 0.91 11.07 -29.22
N VAL A 263 1.40 12.30 -29.19
CA VAL A 263 0.61 13.47 -28.78
C VAL A 263 -0.13 14.04 -29.95
N GLY A 264 -1.45 14.19 -29.82
CA GLY A 264 -2.33 14.78 -30.82
C GLY A 264 -2.21 16.29 -30.94
N ALA A 265 -2.92 16.84 -31.93
CA ALA A 265 -3.04 18.28 -32.17
C ALA A 265 -3.82 18.99 -31.05
N PRO A 266 -3.64 20.33 -30.87
CA PRO A 266 -4.43 21.09 -29.90
C PRO A 266 -5.93 20.92 -30.12
N SER A 267 -6.64 20.53 -29.06
CA SER A 267 -8.04 20.15 -29.13
C SER A 267 -8.80 20.64 -27.89
N ASP A 268 -10.11 20.75 -28.03
CA ASP A 268 -11.09 20.93 -26.96
C ASP A 268 -11.82 19.61 -26.73
N LEU A 269 -11.84 19.13 -25.49
CA LEU A 269 -12.51 17.88 -25.08
C LEU A 269 -13.82 18.22 -24.36
N PHE A 270 -14.92 17.73 -24.88
CA PHE A 270 -16.24 17.90 -24.27
C PHE A 270 -16.63 16.63 -23.52
N MET A 271 -17.16 16.82 -22.32
CA MET A 271 -17.55 15.74 -21.40
C MET A 271 -18.95 15.98 -20.87
N LEU A 272 -19.74 14.91 -20.78
CA LEU A 272 -21.06 14.93 -20.17
C LEU A 272 -21.27 13.64 -19.36
N ARG A 273 -21.73 13.77 -18.11
CA ARG A 273 -21.97 12.63 -17.23
C ARG A 273 -20.78 11.66 -17.13
N GLY A 274 -19.56 12.21 -17.01
CA GLY A 274 -18.33 11.42 -16.90
C GLY A 274 -17.88 10.71 -18.18
N LYS A 275 -18.50 11.01 -19.36
CA LYS A 275 -18.09 10.46 -20.66
C LYS A 275 -17.58 11.55 -21.58
N ILE A 276 -16.61 11.22 -22.43
CA ILE A 276 -16.14 12.08 -23.52
C ILE A 276 -17.20 12.06 -24.63
N THR A 277 -17.72 13.24 -24.99
CA THR A 277 -18.80 13.37 -25.99
C THR A 277 -18.34 13.95 -27.32
N ALA A 278 -17.27 14.75 -27.30
CA ALA A 278 -16.64 15.25 -28.51
C ALA A 278 -15.17 15.61 -28.28
N ILE A 279 -14.37 15.49 -29.32
CA ILE A 279 -12.99 15.97 -29.41
C ILE A 279 -12.89 16.76 -30.71
N VAL A 280 -12.61 18.06 -30.62
CA VAL A 280 -12.58 18.95 -31.79
C VAL A 280 -11.33 19.82 -31.74
N PRO A 281 -10.82 20.30 -32.88
CA PRO A 281 -9.72 21.27 -32.90
C PRO A 281 -10.03 22.47 -32.01
N THR A 282 -9.05 23.00 -31.31
CA THR A 282 -9.23 24.11 -30.37
C THR A 282 -9.89 25.31 -31.03
N GLY A 283 -10.93 25.84 -30.40
CA GLY A 283 -11.65 27.03 -30.82
C GLY A 283 -12.64 26.85 -31.98
N THR A 284 -12.84 25.60 -32.47
CA THR A 284 -13.77 25.35 -33.60
C THR A 284 -15.24 25.23 -33.17
N LEU A 285 -15.51 24.92 -31.90
CA LEU A 285 -16.86 24.79 -31.41
C LEU A 285 -17.16 25.81 -30.29
N ALA A 286 -18.04 26.76 -30.61
CA ALA A 286 -18.44 27.85 -29.71
C ALA A 286 -19.55 27.46 -28.73
N THR A 287 -19.62 26.16 -28.31
CA THR A 287 -20.65 25.68 -27.40
C THR A 287 -20.45 26.24 -26.00
N LYS A 288 -21.50 26.79 -25.40
CA LYS A 288 -21.52 27.19 -23.98
C LYS A 288 -21.61 25.96 -23.13
N ALA A 289 -20.50 25.62 -22.44
CA ALA A 289 -20.46 24.55 -21.47
C ALA A 289 -20.84 25.07 -20.07
N GLN A 290 -21.37 24.18 -19.22
CA GLN A 290 -21.65 24.50 -17.81
C GLN A 290 -20.34 24.74 -17.03
N ASN A 291 -19.30 23.94 -17.33
CA ASN A 291 -17.98 24.10 -16.76
C ASN A 291 -16.96 24.23 -17.90
N SER A 292 -16.02 25.17 -17.76
CA SER A 292 -14.92 25.37 -18.71
C SER A 292 -13.59 25.40 -17.95
N ILE A 293 -12.62 24.64 -18.45
CA ILE A 293 -11.28 24.54 -17.87
C ILE A 293 -10.29 24.80 -19.00
N ASP A 294 -9.41 25.81 -18.84
CA ASP A 294 -8.34 26.06 -19.80
C ASP A 294 -7.12 25.20 -19.49
N GLY A 295 -6.79 24.30 -20.41
CA GLY A 295 -5.63 23.42 -20.30
C GLY A 295 -4.29 24.13 -20.63
N LYS A 296 -4.31 25.36 -21.15
CA LYS A 296 -3.12 26.16 -21.49
C LYS A 296 -2.11 25.45 -22.40
N GLY A 297 -2.59 24.63 -23.34
CA GLY A 297 -1.75 23.84 -24.26
C GLY A 297 -1.05 22.62 -23.63
N ARG A 298 -1.38 22.26 -22.39
CA ARG A 298 -0.82 21.08 -21.71
C ARG A 298 -1.22 19.77 -22.37
N ILE A 299 -0.44 18.73 -22.09
CA ILE A 299 -0.78 17.37 -22.50
C ILE A 299 -1.84 16.81 -21.56
N VAL A 300 -2.82 16.12 -22.15
CA VAL A 300 -3.78 15.30 -21.43
C VAL A 300 -3.49 13.83 -21.72
N VAL A 301 -3.31 13.05 -20.66
CA VAL A 301 -3.10 11.61 -20.71
C VAL A 301 -4.35 10.91 -20.19
N PRO A 302 -4.76 9.75 -20.72
CA PRO A 302 -5.79 8.94 -20.06
C PRO A 302 -5.39 8.60 -18.64
N GLY A 303 -6.37 8.40 -17.74
CA GLY A 303 -6.10 7.91 -16.40
C GLY A 303 -5.23 6.67 -16.40
N LEU A 304 -4.24 6.61 -15.50
CA LEU A 304 -3.32 5.50 -15.37
C LEU A 304 -3.99 4.29 -14.72
N PHE A 305 -3.50 3.13 -15.10
CA PHE A 305 -3.81 1.84 -14.48
C PHE A 305 -2.62 1.38 -13.64
N ASP A 306 -2.86 1.12 -12.36
CA ASP A 306 -1.97 0.27 -11.58
C ASP A 306 -2.50 -1.16 -11.65
N MET A 307 -1.72 -2.05 -12.25
CA MET A 307 -2.14 -3.43 -12.51
C MET A 307 -1.82 -4.39 -11.37
N HIS A 308 -1.25 -3.88 -10.27
CA HIS A 308 -0.91 -4.68 -9.10
C HIS A 308 -0.95 -3.84 -7.82
N GLY A 309 -2.11 -3.71 -7.24
CA GLY A 309 -2.27 -3.10 -5.93
C GLY A 309 -3.03 -4.00 -4.96
N HIS A 310 -3.02 -3.62 -3.70
CA HIS A 310 -3.76 -4.22 -2.60
C HIS A 310 -4.42 -3.08 -1.83
N LEU A 311 -5.58 -2.62 -2.31
CA LEU A 311 -6.21 -1.38 -1.85
C LEU A 311 -6.50 -1.40 -0.36
N SER A 312 -5.97 -0.45 0.39
CA SER A 312 -6.44 -0.07 1.71
C SER A 312 -7.37 1.15 1.64
N ARG A 313 -8.12 1.39 2.71
CA ARG A 313 -9.08 2.50 2.73
C ARG A 313 -8.41 3.88 2.60
N TRP A 314 -7.18 4.03 3.06
CA TRP A 314 -6.43 5.31 3.05
C TRP A 314 -5.59 5.52 1.80
N GLU A 315 -5.32 4.48 1.02
CA GLU A 315 -4.48 4.57 -0.18
C GLU A 315 -5.21 5.14 -1.40
N GLY A 316 -6.55 5.08 -1.42
CA GLY A 316 -7.34 5.58 -2.53
C GLY A 316 -6.98 7.01 -2.96
N PRO A 317 -6.91 7.99 -2.02
CA PRO A 317 -6.49 9.36 -2.34
C PRO A 317 -5.08 9.46 -2.96
N LEU A 318 -4.11 8.67 -2.48
CA LEU A 318 -2.74 8.64 -3.02
C LEU A 318 -2.71 8.15 -4.46
N HIS A 319 -3.45 7.09 -4.77
CA HIS A 319 -3.61 6.61 -6.15
C HIS A 319 -4.14 7.71 -7.06
N LEU A 320 -5.23 8.37 -6.67
CA LEU A 320 -5.84 9.45 -7.47
C LEU A 320 -4.90 10.65 -7.64
N ALA A 321 -4.18 11.06 -6.59
CA ALA A 321 -3.23 12.15 -6.66
C ALA A 321 -2.06 11.86 -7.61
N ALA A 322 -1.67 10.58 -7.72
CA ALA A 322 -0.63 10.13 -8.66
C ALA A 322 -1.16 9.84 -10.07
N GLY A 323 -2.46 10.06 -10.33
CA GLY A 323 -3.08 9.84 -11.64
C GLY A 323 -3.58 8.43 -11.90
N VAL A 324 -3.55 7.54 -10.91
CA VAL A 324 -4.14 6.20 -11.00
C VAL A 324 -5.64 6.32 -10.84
N THR A 325 -6.38 6.22 -11.94
CA THR A 325 -7.86 6.26 -11.93
C THR A 325 -8.49 4.88 -11.95
N THR A 326 -7.68 3.86 -12.22
CA THR A 326 -8.11 2.45 -12.17
C THR A 326 -7.03 1.61 -11.53
N LEU A 327 -7.41 0.83 -10.54
CA LEU A 327 -6.55 -0.10 -9.80
C LEU A 327 -7.03 -1.53 -10.04
N ARG A 328 -6.15 -2.42 -10.46
CA ARG A 328 -6.40 -3.85 -10.38
C ARG A 328 -5.92 -4.34 -8.99
N ASP A 329 -6.87 -4.68 -8.13
CA ASP A 329 -6.58 -5.25 -6.82
C ASP A 329 -6.24 -6.74 -6.95
N MET A 330 -5.00 -7.08 -6.60
CA MET A 330 -4.44 -8.41 -6.82
C MET A 330 -4.59 -9.37 -5.63
N GLY A 331 -5.55 -9.09 -4.77
CA GLY A 331 -5.95 -9.92 -3.63
C GLY A 331 -6.17 -9.10 -2.38
N ASN A 332 -7.30 -9.33 -1.75
CA ASN A 332 -7.74 -8.59 -0.57
C ASN A 332 -8.70 -9.46 0.24
N ASP A 333 -9.02 -9.07 1.46
CA ASP A 333 -10.18 -9.64 2.14
C ASP A 333 -11.43 -9.37 1.29
N ASN A 334 -12.14 -10.43 0.94
CA ASN A 334 -13.25 -10.38 -0.01
C ASN A 334 -14.38 -9.42 0.42
N ALA A 335 -14.68 -9.35 1.72
CA ALA A 335 -15.73 -8.46 2.24
C ALA A 335 -15.25 -7.00 2.23
N SER A 336 -13.99 -6.76 2.57
CA SER A 336 -13.39 -5.43 2.60
C SER A 336 -13.32 -4.81 1.21
N ILE A 337 -12.85 -5.54 0.20
CA ILE A 337 -12.75 -4.99 -1.16
C ILE A 337 -14.12 -4.72 -1.77
N GLN A 338 -15.12 -5.60 -1.56
CA GLN A 338 -16.49 -5.37 -2.02
C GLN A 338 -17.13 -4.14 -1.36
N ALA A 339 -16.86 -3.93 -0.07
CA ALA A 339 -17.30 -2.72 0.64
C ALA A 339 -16.65 -1.46 0.05
N MET A 340 -15.33 -1.46 -0.16
CA MET A 340 -14.62 -0.31 -0.75
C MET A 340 -15.09 0.01 -2.17
N ILE A 341 -15.37 -1.00 -2.99
CA ILE A 341 -15.96 -0.80 -4.33
C ILE A 341 -17.33 -0.12 -4.22
N SER A 342 -18.19 -0.58 -3.30
CA SER A 342 -19.52 -0.01 -3.10
C SER A 342 -19.47 1.41 -2.56
N GLU A 343 -18.63 1.68 -1.57
CA GLU A 343 -18.42 3.00 -0.96
C GLU A 343 -17.83 4.01 -1.97
N THR A 344 -16.92 3.55 -2.85
CA THR A 344 -16.38 4.37 -3.93
C THR A 344 -17.47 4.75 -4.93
N ALA A 345 -18.31 3.79 -5.33
CA ALA A 345 -19.43 4.04 -6.23
C ALA A 345 -20.49 4.98 -5.63
N ALA A 346 -20.68 4.92 -4.32
CA ALA A 346 -21.57 5.83 -3.58
C ALA A 346 -20.95 7.24 -3.36
N GLY A 347 -19.66 7.42 -3.63
CA GLY A 347 -18.92 8.67 -3.36
C GLY A 347 -18.57 8.88 -1.88
N GLU A 348 -18.63 7.83 -1.08
CA GLU A 348 -18.31 7.81 0.35
C GLU A 348 -16.84 7.52 0.61
N LEU A 349 -16.14 6.92 -0.36
CA LEU A 349 -14.72 6.67 -0.34
C LEU A 349 -14.04 7.31 -1.56
N LEU A 350 -12.98 8.05 -1.33
CA LEU A 350 -12.15 8.64 -2.38
C LEU A 350 -11.13 7.62 -2.85
N ALA A 351 -11.43 6.90 -3.94
CA ALA A 351 -10.57 5.87 -4.49
C ALA A 351 -10.72 5.73 -6.02
N PRO A 352 -9.74 5.11 -6.72
CA PRO A 352 -9.87 4.77 -8.13
C PRO A 352 -10.97 3.73 -8.37
N THR A 353 -11.37 3.57 -9.63
CA THR A 353 -12.17 2.41 -10.04
C THR A 353 -11.37 1.13 -9.76
N VAL A 354 -11.96 0.16 -9.07
CA VAL A 354 -11.30 -1.10 -8.73
C VAL A 354 -11.72 -2.22 -9.67
N VAL A 355 -10.75 -2.95 -10.21
CA VAL A 355 -10.93 -4.22 -10.89
C VAL A 355 -10.44 -5.32 -9.95
N PRO A 356 -11.32 -6.07 -9.26
CA PRO A 356 -10.91 -7.03 -8.27
C PRO A 356 -10.37 -8.32 -8.91
N THR A 357 -9.36 -8.93 -8.30
CA THR A 357 -8.84 -10.26 -8.66
C THR A 357 -9.09 -11.23 -7.53
N GLY A 358 -9.67 -12.37 -7.83
CA GLY A 358 -9.94 -13.43 -6.87
C GLY A 358 -8.63 -14.10 -6.43
N PHE A 359 -8.35 -14.12 -5.14
CA PHE A 359 -7.12 -14.69 -4.60
C PHE A 359 -7.34 -16.13 -4.14
N LEU A 360 -6.48 -17.04 -4.60
CA LEU A 360 -6.48 -18.45 -4.22
C LEU A 360 -5.12 -18.87 -3.66
N GLU A 361 -5.11 -19.31 -2.43
CA GLU A 361 -3.93 -19.84 -1.75
C GLU A 361 -4.18 -21.27 -1.25
N GLY A 362 -3.14 -22.10 -1.15
CA GLY A 362 -3.20 -23.43 -0.53
C GLY A 362 -2.95 -23.34 0.98
N GLU A 363 -3.59 -24.23 1.75
CA GLU A 363 -3.37 -24.27 3.19
C GLU A 363 -1.94 -24.73 3.54
N SER A 364 -1.22 -23.91 4.26
CA SER A 364 0.14 -24.18 4.77
C SER A 364 0.51 -23.18 5.86
N PRO A 365 1.62 -23.43 6.61
CA PRO A 365 2.18 -22.42 7.53
C PRO A 365 2.64 -21.12 6.86
N TYR A 366 2.78 -21.12 5.51
CA TYR A 366 3.22 -19.97 4.69
C TYR A 366 2.09 -19.33 3.92
N SER A 367 0.83 -19.68 4.19
CA SER A 367 -0.31 -19.16 3.41
C SER A 367 -0.53 -17.68 3.66
N ALA A 368 -0.61 -16.90 2.59
CA ALA A 368 -1.21 -15.57 2.62
C ALA A 368 -2.74 -15.68 2.63
N ARG A 369 -3.42 -14.74 3.30
CA ARG A 369 -4.86 -14.84 3.57
C ARG A 369 -5.67 -13.70 2.96
N ASN A 370 -5.27 -13.31 1.75
CA ASN A 370 -5.91 -12.21 1.00
C ASN A 370 -7.10 -12.67 0.14
N GLY A 371 -7.81 -13.71 0.56
CA GLY A 371 -8.93 -14.31 -0.16
C GLY A 371 -9.21 -15.72 0.35
N PHE A 372 -9.48 -16.69 -0.55
CA PHE A 372 -9.74 -18.06 -0.13
C PHE A 372 -8.46 -18.88 0.02
N VAL A 373 -8.34 -19.54 1.18
CA VAL A 373 -7.34 -20.59 1.43
C VAL A 373 -8.01 -21.94 1.23
N ILE A 374 -7.53 -22.74 0.27
CA ILE A 374 -8.15 -24.01 -0.14
C ILE A 374 -7.27 -25.21 0.20
N LYS A 375 -7.89 -26.36 0.35
CA LYS A 375 -7.23 -27.65 0.65
C LYS A 375 -7.16 -28.58 -0.55
N ASP A 376 -8.17 -28.50 -1.42
CA ASP A 376 -8.40 -29.44 -2.50
C ASP A 376 -9.11 -28.79 -3.71
N LEU A 377 -9.31 -29.57 -4.77
CA LEU A 377 -9.95 -29.12 -5.99
C LEU A 377 -11.42 -28.71 -5.78
N ALA A 378 -12.13 -29.34 -4.86
CA ALA A 378 -13.52 -28.97 -4.57
C ALA A 378 -13.60 -27.58 -3.94
N GLY A 379 -12.72 -27.28 -2.98
CA GLY A 379 -12.58 -25.97 -2.40
C GLY A 379 -12.18 -24.91 -3.45
N ALA A 380 -11.22 -25.24 -4.35
CA ALA A 380 -10.83 -24.33 -5.42
C ALA A 380 -12.00 -24.02 -6.37
N LYS A 381 -12.79 -25.02 -6.78
CA LYS A 381 -13.98 -24.82 -7.62
C LYS A 381 -15.04 -23.96 -6.92
N SER A 382 -15.33 -24.20 -5.65
CA SER A 382 -16.27 -23.39 -4.88
C SER A 382 -15.85 -21.92 -4.81
N ALA A 383 -14.57 -21.66 -4.59
CA ALA A 383 -14.02 -20.31 -4.57
C ALA A 383 -14.12 -19.63 -5.96
N ILE A 384 -13.81 -20.37 -7.05
CA ILE A 384 -13.94 -19.88 -8.41
C ILE A 384 -15.39 -19.52 -8.73
N ASP A 385 -16.34 -20.36 -8.36
CA ASP A 385 -17.77 -20.11 -8.56
C ASP A 385 -18.21 -18.85 -7.81
N TRP A 386 -17.71 -18.66 -6.60
CA TRP A 386 -17.99 -17.45 -5.82
C TRP A 386 -17.43 -16.20 -6.52
N TYR A 387 -16.16 -16.21 -6.95
CA TYR A 387 -15.55 -15.09 -7.66
C TYR A 387 -16.27 -14.76 -8.97
N ALA A 388 -16.63 -15.79 -9.76
CA ALA A 388 -17.37 -15.59 -10.99
C ALA A 388 -18.76 -14.97 -10.74
N ALA A 389 -19.47 -15.42 -9.70
CA ALA A 389 -20.79 -14.88 -9.31
C ALA A 389 -20.72 -13.42 -8.81
N HIS A 390 -19.56 -12.98 -8.27
CA HIS A 390 -19.32 -11.61 -7.80
C HIS A 390 -18.64 -10.70 -8.83
N GLY A 391 -18.54 -11.15 -10.10
CA GLY A 391 -18.09 -10.30 -11.21
C GLY A 391 -16.57 -10.11 -11.27
N TYR A 392 -15.78 -10.95 -10.63
CA TYR A 392 -14.32 -10.92 -10.76
C TYR A 392 -13.92 -11.41 -12.16
N PRO A 393 -13.06 -10.66 -12.89
CA PRO A 393 -12.64 -11.08 -14.23
C PRO A 393 -11.44 -12.02 -14.24
N GLN A 394 -10.76 -12.20 -13.12
CA GLN A 394 -9.46 -12.85 -13.03
C GLN A 394 -9.24 -13.49 -11.66
N LEU A 395 -8.38 -14.53 -11.63
CA LEU A 395 -7.84 -15.15 -10.42
C LEU A 395 -6.35 -14.87 -10.28
N LYS A 396 -5.86 -14.77 -9.04
CA LYS A 396 -4.46 -14.82 -8.64
C LYS A 396 -4.21 -16.10 -7.84
N ILE A 397 -3.42 -17.00 -8.35
CA ILE A 397 -2.92 -18.18 -7.63
C ILE A 397 -1.62 -17.80 -6.91
N TYR A 398 -1.44 -18.31 -5.67
CA TYR A 398 -0.32 -17.89 -4.84
C TYR A 398 0.61 -19.07 -4.46
N ASN A 399 1.58 -18.81 -3.55
CA ASN A 399 2.78 -19.59 -3.34
C ASN A 399 2.58 -21.02 -2.84
N SER A 400 1.59 -21.27 -1.99
CA SER A 400 1.34 -22.60 -1.39
C SER A 400 0.27 -23.40 -2.13
N PHE A 401 -0.18 -22.92 -3.29
CA PHE A 401 -1.21 -23.61 -4.06
C PHE A 401 -0.79 -25.05 -4.42
N PRO A 402 -1.64 -26.07 -4.19
CA PRO A 402 -1.26 -27.46 -4.41
C PRO A 402 -1.03 -27.78 -5.91
N LYS A 403 0.20 -28.14 -6.26
CA LYS A 403 0.59 -28.44 -7.64
C LYS A 403 -0.27 -29.53 -8.31
N ALA A 404 -0.74 -30.51 -7.53
CA ALA A 404 -1.51 -31.65 -8.07
C ALA A 404 -2.85 -31.25 -8.69
N ILE A 405 -3.46 -30.14 -8.25
CA ILE A 405 -4.76 -29.67 -8.72
C ILE A 405 -4.66 -28.43 -9.62
N LEU A 406 -3.45 -27.91 -9.87
CA LEU A 406 -3.24 -26.66 -10.59
C LEU A 406 -3.89 -26.65 -11.96
N LYS A 407 -3.59 -27.66 -12.80
CA LYS A 407 -4.09 -27.76 -14.17
C LYS A 407 -5.63 -27.81 -14.22
N ASP A 408 -6.26 -28.61 -13.35
CA ASP A 408 -7.71 -28.76 -13.31
C ASP A 408 -8.38 -27.47 -12.78
N THR A 409 -7.74 -26.77 -11.84
CA THR A 409 -8.20 -25.48 -11.34
C THR A 409 -8.17 -24.41 -12.42
N VAL A 410 -7.07 -24.30 -13.17
CA VAL A 410 -6.94 -23.36 -14.30
C VAL A 410 -7.97 -23.65 -15.37
N ALA A 411 -8.14 -24.91 -15.76
CA ALA A 411 -9.14 -25.31 -16.76
C ALA A 411 -10.57 -24.95 -16.29
N TYR A 412 -10.87 -25.15 -15.01
CA TYR A 412 -12.19 -24.80 -14.46
C TYR A 412 -12.41 -23.29 -14.42
N ALA A 413 -11.39 -22.49 -14.03
CA ALA A 413 -11.47 -21.04 -14.06
C ALA A 413 -11.78 -20.51 -15.47
N HIS A 414 -11.10 -21.03 -16.49
CA HIS A 414 -11.38 -20.68 -17.88
C HIS A 414 -12.81 -21.07 -18.32
N GLN A 415 -13.34 -22.22 -17.87
CA GLN A 415 -14.74 -22.60 -18.12
C GLN A 415 -15.73 -21.59 -17.51
N ARG A 416 -15.35 -20.93 -16.40
CA ARG A 416 -16.14 -19.88 -15.73
C ARG A 416 -15.88 -18.49 -16.30
N GLY A 417 -15.07 -18.35 -17.36
CA GLY A 417 -14.74 -17.08 -18.02
C GLY A 417 -13.68 -16.23 -17.31
N LEU A 418 -13.01 -16.77 -16.29
CA LEU A 418 -11.98 -16.07 -15.51
C LEU A 418 -10.61 -16.29 -16.14
N ARG A 419 -9.81 -15.24 -16.27
CA ARG A 419 -8.37 -15.32 -16.53
C ARG A 419 -7.65 -15.88 -15.30
N VAL A 420 -6.51 -16.52 -15.51
CA VAL A 420 -5.69 -17.03 -14.41
C VAL A 420 -4.30 -16.41 -14.45
N SER A 421 -3.91 -15.85 -13.33
CA SER A 421 -2.61 -15.21 -13.13
C SER A 421 -2.02 -15.59 -11.78
N GLY A 422 -0.85 -15.10 -11.47
CA GLY A 422 -0.33 -15.21 -10.11
C GLY A 422 1.17 -15.46 -10.04
N HIS A 423 1.53 -15.95 -8.87
CA HIS A 423 2.86 -16.47 -8.60
C HIS A 423 3.02 -17.88 -9.21
N VAL A 424 4.24 -18.34 -9.23
CA VAL A 424 4.57 -19.73 -9.48
C VAL A 424 4.53 -20.45 -8.14
N PRO A 425 3.59 -21.41 -7.92
CA PRO A 425 3.54 -22.15 -6.65
C PRO A 425 4.85 -22.86 -6.35
N ALA A 426 5.17 -23.03 -5.07
CA ALA A 426 6.39 -23.68 -4.63
C ALA A 426 6.58 -25.05 -5.28
N PHE A 427 7.83 -25.40 -5.56
CA PHE A 427 8.24 -26.65 -6.22
C PHE A 427 7.79 -26.78 -7.69
N LEU A 428 7.39 -25.66 -8.30
CA LEU A 428 7.12 -25.52 -9.73
C LEU A 428 8.05 -24.48 -10.37
N LYS A 429 8.15 -24.51 -11.67
CA LYS A 429 8.79 -23.50 -12.52
C LYS A 429 7.73 -22.70 -13.28
N ALA A 430 8.11 -21.54 -13.78
CA ALA A 430 7.21 -20.73 -14.59
C ALA A 430 6.73 -21.49 -15.86
N GLU A 431 7.55 -22.33 -16.44
CA GLU A 431 7.17 -23.22 -17.55
C GLU A 431 6.01 -24.17 -17.19
N ASP A 432 5.96 -24.64 -15.95
CA ASP A 432 4.91 -25.56 -15.48
C ASP A 432 3.54 -24.85 -15.39
N VAL A 433 3.52 -23.60 -14.89
CA VAL A 433 2.28 -22.83 -14.81
C VAL A 433 1.81 -22.36 -16.20
N ILE A 434 2.74 -22.05 -17.11
CA ILE A 434 2.43 -21.80 -18.53
C ILE A 434 1.80 -23.04 -19.17
N ALA A 435 2.37 -24.22 -18.91
CA ALA A 435 1.82 -25.48 -19.39
C ALA A 435 0.46 -25.82 -18.78
N ALA A 436 0.20 -25.39 -17.54
CA ALA A 436 -1.11 -25.52 -16.90
C ALA A 436 -2.17 -24.56 -17.46
N GLY A 437 -1.76 -23.50 -18.20
CA GLY A 437 -2.66 -22.58 -18.89
C GLY A 437 -2.77 -21.19 -18.27
N TYR A 438 -1.79 -20.72 -17.50
CA TYR A 438 -1.79 -19.33 -17.03
C TYR A 438 -1.88 -18.36 -18.20
N ASP A 439 -2.59 -17.25 -17.97
CA ASP A 439 -2.70 -16.12 -18.90
C ASP A 439 -1.68 -15.02 -18.60
N GLU A 440 -1.20 -14.96 -17.34
CA GLU A 440 -0.32 -13.89 -16.88
C GLU A 440 0.55 -14.36 -15.69
N ILE A 441 1.79 -13.88 -15.63
CA ILE A 441 2.71 -14.13 -14.50
C ILE A 441 3.11 -12.78 -13.90
N GLN A 442 2.93 -12.66 -12.57
CA GLN A 442 3.36 -11.49 -11.83
C GLN A 442 4.77 -11.67 -11.29
N HIS A 443 5.45 -10.51 -11.11
CA HIS A 443 6.76 -10.35 -10.49
C HIS A 443 7.92 -10.92 -11.29
N ILE A 444 8.88 -10.06 -11.53
CA ILE A 444 10.09 -10.41 -12.33
C ILE A 444 10.90 -11.55 -11.72
N ASN A 445 10.93 -11.66 -10.38
CA ASN A 445 11.61 -12.77 -9.72
C ASN A 445 10.97 -14.12 -10.04
N GLN A 446 9.65 -14.22 -10.15
CA GLN A 446 8.93 -15.45 -10.47
C GLN A 446 9.32 -15.98 -11.86
N LEU A 447 9.51 -15.07 -12.82
CA LEU A 447 9.96 -15.42 -14.17
C LEU A 447 11.40 -15.93 -14.17
N LEU A 448 12.28 -15.30 -13.40
CA LEU A 448 13.71 -15.64 -13.38
C LEU A 448 14.02 -16.85 -12.50
N LEU A 449 13.22 -17.11 -11.46
CA LEU A 449 13.30 -18.34 -10.69
C LEU A 449 13.15 -19.60 -11.55
N ASN A 450 12.53 -19.51 -12.74
CA ASN A 450 12.48 -20.60 -13.71
C ASN A 450 13.85 -21.23 -14.01
N PHE A 451 14.90 -20.44 -13.97
CA PHE A 451 16.28 -20.85 -14.26
C PHE A 451 17.10 -21.19 -13.02
N LEU A 452 16.63 -20.85 -11.81
CA LEU A 452 17.41 -20.86 -10.59
C LEU A 452 16.99 -21.93 -9.59
N VAL A 453 15.69 -22.28 -9.58
CA VAL A 453 15.16 -23.24 -8.61
C VAL A 453 15.55 -24.67 -8.93
N LYS A 454 15.83 -25.43 -7.86
CA LYS A 454 15.96 -26.89 -7.88
C LYS A 454 14.62 -27.52 -7.49
N PRO A 455 14.41 -28.83 -7.71
CA PRO A 455 13.16 -29.52 -7.38
C PRO A 455 12.74 -29.43 -5.91
N ASP A 456 13.70 -29.23 -5.01
CA ASP A 456 13.53 -29.11 -3.54
C ASP A 456 13.54 -27.67 -3.02
N THR A 457 13.68 -26.68 -3.90
CA THR A 457 13.70 -25.26 -3.50
C THR A 457 12.32 -24.80 -3.04
N ASP A 458 12.21 -24.41 -1.78
CA ASP A 458 10.97 -23.84 -1.23
C ASP A 458 10.92 -22.32 -1.42
N THR A 459 10.22 -21.89 -2.47
CA THR A 459 10.05 -20.47 -2.79
C THR A 459 9.02 -19.75 -1.92
N ARG A 460 8.44 -20.40 -0.91
CA ARG A 460 7.60 -19.75 0.11
C ARG A 460 8.43 -19.00 1.14
N THR A 461 9.71 -19.36 1.27
CA THR A 461 10.68 -18.72 2.16
C THR A 461 11.31 -17.48 1.52
N LEU A 462 12.27 -16.85 2.21
CA LEU A 462 13.04 -15.73 1.67
C LEU A 462 13.93 -16.12 0.47
N GLU A 463 14.11 -17.40 0.19
CA GLU A 463 14.88 -17.89 -0.97
C GLU A 463 14.35 -17.33 -2.29
N ARG A 464 13.05 -17.05 -2.40
CA ARG A 464 12.48 -16.44 -3.61
C ARG A 464 13.02 -15.03 -3.90
N PHE A 465 13.63 -14.36 -2.91
CA PHE A 465 14.28 -13.06 -3.04
C PHE A 465 15.80 -13.18 -3.12
N TYR A 466 16.38 -13.98 -2.22
CA TYR A 466 17.84 -14.15 -2.16
C TYR A 466 18.41 -14.90 -3.35
N LEU A 467 17.72 -15.92 -3.88
CA LEU A 467 18.18 -16.65 -5.08
C LEU A 467 18.34 -15.71 -6.28
N PRO A 468 17.32 -14.94 -6.68
CA PRO A 468 17.46 -13.98 -7.77
C PRO A 468 18.55 -12.93 -7.50
N ALA A 469 18.60 -12.36 -6.29
CA ALA A 469 19.63 -11.38 -5.93
C ALA A 469 21.06 -11.93 -6.10
N LYS A 470 21.29 -13.18 -5.70
CA LYS A 470 22.62 -13.83 -5.75
C LYS A 470 22.99 -14.36 -7.14
N GLN A 471 22.04 -14.83 -7.95
CA GLN A 471 22.35 -15.66 -9.11
C GLN A 471 22.00 -15.04 -10.47
N VAL A 472 21.05 -14.11 -10.56
CA VAL A 472 20.67 -13.50 -11.85
C VAL A 472 21.84 -12.79 -12.52
N ALA A 473 22.79 -12.22 -11.74
CA ALA A 473 24.00 -11.59 -12.28
C ALA A 473 24.83 -12.51 -13.20
N SER A 474 24.79 -13.83 -12.98
CA SER A 474 25.51 -14.82 -13.76
C SER A 474 24.67 -15.45 -14.87
N LEU A 475 23.35 -15.21 -14.92
CA LEU A 475 22.48 -15.77 -15.94
C LEU A 475 22.81 -15.18 -17.31
N ASP A 476 23.04 -16.05 -18.31
CA ASP A 476 23.19 -15.63 -19.69
C ASP A 476 21.81 -15.37 -20.33
N LEU A 477 21.44 -14.09 -20.41
CA LEU A 477 20.16 -13.68 -21.00
C LEU A 477 20.08 -13.94 -22.52
N GLN A 478 21.22 -14.07 -23.21
CA GLN A 478 21.28 -14.41 -24.63
C GLN A 478 21.35 -15.93 -24.86
N GLY A 479 21.52 -16.69 -23.80
CA GLY A 479 21.62 -18.14 -23.83
C GLY A 479 20.33 -18.80 -24.34
N LYS A 480 20.50 -19.98 -24.98
CA LYS A 480 19.39 -20.72 -25.62
C LYS A 480 18.22 -20.95 -24.67
N ALA A 481 18.45 -21.28 -23.41
CA ALA A 481 17.37 -21.53 -22.44
C ALA A 481 16.47 -20.32 -22.24
N VAL A 482 17.06 -19.12 -22.09
CA VAL A 482 16.31 -17.86 -21.92
C VAL A 482 15.55 -17.50 -23.21
N GLN A 483 16.19 -17.65 -24.36
CA GLN A 483 15.56 -17.36 -25.65
C GLN A 483 14.38 -18.31 -25.95
N ASP A 484 14.52 -19.59 -25.63
CA ASP A 484 13.45 -20.59 -25.80
C ASP A 484 12.27 -20.27 -24.84
N TYR A 485 12.57 -19.82 -23.61
CA TYR A 485 11.54 -19.42 -22.63
C TYR A 485 10.78 -18.16 -23.08
N ILE A 486 11.46 -17.13 -23.58
CA ILE A 486 10.81 -15.94 -24.18
C ILE A 486 9.89 -16.36 -25.34
N LYS A 487 10.38 -17.26 -26.20
CA LYS A 487 9.59 -17.81 -27.32
C LYS A 487 8.37 -18.58 -26.82
N LEU A 488 8.51 -19.36 -25.77
CA LEU A 488 7.39 -20.08 -25.13
C LEU A 488 6.33 -19.10 -24.64
N MET A 489 6.72 -18.09 -23.86
CA MET A 489 5.80 -17.07 -23.33
C MET A 489 5.05 -16.35 -24.47
N LYS A 490 5.78 -15.93 -25.51
CA LYS A 490 5.19 -15.29 -26.69
C LYS A 490 4.16 -16.19 -27.38
N ASN A 491 4.52 -17.45 -27.65
CA ASN A 491 3.66 -18.42 -28.33
C ASN A 491 2.40 -18.77 -27.54
N LYS A 492 2.49 -18.67 -26.20
CA LYS A 492 1.36 -18.91 -25.30
C LYS A 492 0.56 -17.65 -24.97
N GLY A 493 0.98 -16.47 -25.45
CA GLY A 493 0.31 -15.20 -25.21
C GLY A 493 0.35 -14.75 -23.74
N ILE A 494 1.40 -15.13 -23.02
CA ILE A 494 1.57 -14.78 -21.60
C ILE A 494 1.73 -13.26 -21.45
N VAL A 495 0.95 -12.68 -20.55
CA VAL A 495 1.12 -11.29 -20.10
C VAL A 495 2.09 -11.25 -18.93
N VAL A 496 2.91 -10.21 -18.86
CA VAL A 496 3.88 -10.02 -17.78
C VAL A 496 3.56 -8.76 -17.00
N ASP A 497 3.43 -8.92 -15.69
CA ASP A 497 3.34 -7.85 -14.72
C ASP A 497 4.62 -7.85 -13.87
N PRO A 498 5.67 -7.09 -14.26
CA PRO A 498 7.00 -7.27 -13.71
C PRO A 498 7.19 -6.71 -12.31
N THR A 499 6.46 -5.68 -11.91
CA THR A 499 6.60 -4.96 -10.64
C THR A 499 8.06 -4.64 -10.29
N LEU A 500 8.79 -4.08 -11.24
CA LEU A 500 10.24 -3.80 -11.10
C LEU A 500 10.53 -2.87 -9.93
N ALA A 501 9.67 -1.87 -9.72
CA ALA A 501 9.87 -0.89 -8.66
C ALA A 501 9.92 -1.53 -7.27
N THR A 502 9.01 -2.47 -6.99
CA THR A 502 9.02 -3.23 -5.73
C THR A 502 10.32 -4.00 -5.55
N PHE A 503 10.83 -4.66 -6.60
CA PHE A 503 12.05 -5.44 -6.52
C PHE A 503 13.34 -4.61 -6.42
N ASP A 504 13.27 -3.29 -6.45
CA ASP A 504 14.44 -2.42 -6.17
C ASP A 504 15.05 -2.67 -4.78
N PHE A 505 14.24 -3.13 -3.82
CA PHE A 505 14.69 -3.46 -2.47
C PHE A 505 15.79 -4.53 -2.44
N LEU A 506 15.90 -5.39 -3.46
CA LEU A 506 16.92 -6.44 -3.52
C LEU A 506 18.34 -5.89 -3.49
N LYS A 507 18.57 -4.68 -4.03
CA LYS A 507 19.88 -4.03 -4.14
C LYS A 507 20.10 -2.87 -3.16
N LYS A 508 19.05 -2.52 -2.40
CA LYS A 508 19.07 -1.34 -1.56
C LYS A 508 19.96 -1.54 -0.34
N VAL A 509 20.99 -0.70 -0.18
CA VAL A 509 21.85 -0.66 1.00
C VAL A 509 21.43 0.46 1.93
N ASP A 510 21.74 0.31 3.21
CA ASP A 510 21.42 1.33 4.21
C ASP A 510 21.89 2.71 3.79
N GLY A 511 20.96 3.63 3.91
CA GLY A 511 21.19 5.03 3.64
C GLY A 511 21.15 5.42 2.18
N THR A 512 20.74 4.56 1.29
CA THR A 512 20.46 4.90 -0.11
C THR A 512 18.98 4.79 -0.38
N VAL A 513 18.48 5.74 -1.15
CA VAL A 513 17.11 5.67 -1.67
C VAL A 513 17.15 4.96 -3.01
N GLY A 514 16.30 3.97 -3.21
CA GLY A 514 16.19 3.24 -4.48
C GLY A 514 15.77 4.14 -5.64
N ASP A 515 16.12 3.73 -6.87
CA ASP A 515 15.84 4.50 -8.10
C ASP A 515 14.37 4.97 -8.21
N PRO A 516 13.34 4.14 -7.95
CA PRO A 516 11.93 4.54 -8.08
C PRO A 516 11.50 5.65 -7.11
N TRP A 517 12.23 5.81 -6.01
CA TRP A 517 11.88 6.70 -4.90
C TRP A 517 12.64 8.03 -4.90
N GLN A 518 13.74 8.15 -5.64
CA GLN A 518 14.59 9.33 -5.63
C GLN A 518 13.85 10.62 -5.99
N ALA A 519 12.94 10.55 -6.95
CA ALA A 519 12.18 11.73 -7.39
C ALA A 519 11.07 12.16 -6.42
N ILE A 520 10.72 11.33 -5.44
CA ILE A 520 9.59 11.59 -4.54
C ILE A 520 9.99 11.71 -3.07
N VAL A 521 11.12 11.16 -2.67
CA VAL A 521 11.49 11.02 -1.27
C VAL A 521 11.46 12.35 -0.51
N GLU A 522 11.91 13.45 -1.12
CA GLU A 522 11.89 14.79 -0.50
C GLU A 522 10.48 15.40 -0.37
N HIS A 523 9.48 14.79 -1.00
CA HIS A 523 8.08 15.18 -0.88
C HIS A 523 7.37 14.47 0.26
N LEU A 524 7.89 13.34 0.72
CA LEU A 524 7.30 12.48 1.74
C LEU A 524 7.57 12.98 3.16
N PRO A 525 6.77 12.58 4.16
CA PRO A 525 7.07 12.83 5.57
C PRO A 525 8.44 12.28 5.98
N PRO A 526 9.14 12.92 6.94
CA PRO A 526 10.52 12.57 7.28
C PRO A 526 10.76 11.13 7.73
N ASP A 527 9.81 10.52 8.45
CA ASP A 527 9.89 9.12 8.87
C ASP A 527 9.79 8.17 7.67
N VAL A 528 8.92 8.49 6.71
CA VAL A 528 8.78 7.73 5.47
C VAL A 528 10.06 7.81 4.64
N GLN A 529 10.67 9.00 4.55
CA GLN A 529 11.98 9.18 3.88
C GLN A 529 13.04 8.25 4.48
N ARG A 530 13.09 8.13 5.81
CA ARG A 530 14.06 7.27 6.50
C ARG A 530 13.84 5.78 6.19
N ARG A 531 12.59 5.33 6.17
CA ARG A 531 12.24 3.94 5.83
C ARG A 531 12.65 3.59 4.39
N TYR A 532 12.43 4.50 3.45
CA TYR A 532 12.88 4.29 2.07
C TYR A 532 14.41 4.32 1.90
N ALA A 533 15.15 4.80 2.88
CA ALA A 533 16.60 4.75 2.91
C ALA A 533 17.16 3.56 3.72
N ALA A 534 16.34 2.68 4.29
CA ALA A 534 16.80 1.51 5.02
C ALA A 534 16.90 0.28 4.09
N ALA A 535 17.93 -0.54 4.30
CA ALA A 535 18.07 -1.83 3.61
C ALA A 535 17.00 -2.82 4.09
N GLU A 536 16.58 -3.71 3.21
CA GLU A 536 15.59 -4.75 3.53
C GLU A 536 16.20 -6.15 3.51
N LEU A 537 17.09 -6.44 2.54
CA LEU A 537 17.88 -7.66 2.54
C LEU A 537 19.17 -7.48 3.34
N ASP A 538 19.70 -8.60 3.82
CA ASP A 538 21.04 -8.64 4.38
C ASP A 538 22.09 -8.46 3.27
N ILE A 539 22.81 -7.34 3.30
CA ILE A 539 23.85 -6.96 2.35
C ILE A 539 25.13 -6.62 3.15
N PRO A 540 25.91 -7.64 3.53
CA PRO A 540 26.96 -7.48 4.52
C PRO A 540 28.19 -6.68 4.03
N ASP A 541 28.39 -6.57 2.71
CA ASP A 541 29.58 -5.95 2.14
C ASP A 541 29.34 -5.36 0.74
N ALA A 542 30.32 -4.58 0.27
CA ALA A 542 30.28 -3.92 -1.02
C ALA A 542 30.28 -4.90 -2.21
N ALA A 543 30.84 -6.09 -2.07
CA ALA A 543 30.84 -7.10 -3.14
C ALA A 543 29.44 -7.68 -3.31
N THR A 544 28.75 -7.98 -2.21
CA THR A 544 27.35 -8.41 -2.20
C THR A 544 26.43 -7.32 -2.78
N ALA A 545 26.65 -6.05 -2.39
CA ALA A 545 25.91 -4.91 -2.93
C ALA A 545 26.07 -4.81 -4.45
N ALA A 546 27.31 -4.91 -4.96
CA ALA A 546 27.58 -4.88 -6.39
C ALA A 546 26.95 -6.06 -7.14
N LEU A 547 26.97 -7.26 -6.55
CA LEU A 547 26.33 -8.46 -7.10
C LEU A 547 24.83 -8.30 -7.22
N TYR A 548 24.16 -7.82 -6.16
CA TYR A 548 22.70 -7.65 -6.15
C TYR A 548 22.27 -6.53 -7.10
N ALA A 549 23.03 -5.43 -7.16
CA ALA A 549 22.80 -4.36 -8.14
C ALA A 549 22.90 -4.87 -9.59
N LYS A 550 23.90 -5.73 -9.89
CA LYS A 550 24.04 -6.35 -11.21
C LYS A 550 22.89 -7.31 -11.51
N SER A 551 22.43 -8.08 -10.53
CA SER A 551 21.26 -8.96 -10.68
C SER A 551 20.00 -8.17 -11.00
N TYR A 552 19.74 -7.08 -10.26
CA TYR A 552 18.60 -6.22 -10.53
C TYR A 552 18.66 -5.55 -11.91
N ALA A 553 19.83 -5.06 -12.33
CA ALA A 553 20.01 -4.50 -13.67
C ALA A 553 19.64 -5.51 -14.76
N LYS A 554 19.99 -6.79 -14.61
CA LYS A 554 19.58 -7.85 -15.53
C LYS A 554 18.08 -8.16 -15.47
N MET A 555 17.42 -7.99 -14.34
CA MET A 555 15.96 -8.10 -14.25
C MET A 555 15.28 -7.03 -15.12
N VAL A 556 15.76 -5.79 -15.05
CA VAL A 556 15.27 -4.68 -15.88
C VAL A 556 15.55 -4.97 -17.37
N GLU A 557 16.76 -5.44 -17.71
CA GLU A 557 17.13 -5.84 -19.08
C GLU A 557 16.21 -6.93 -19.61
N PHE A 558 15.88 -7.95 -18.79
CA PHE A 558 15.02 -9.05 -19.19
C PHE A 558 13.60 -8.60 -19.54
N VAL A 559 13.03 -7.63 -18.80
CA VAL A 559 11.73 -7.02 -19.15
C VAL A 559 11.79 -6.34 -20.51
N GLY A 560 12.86 -5.60 -20.79
CA GLY A 560 13.09 -4.98 -22.11
C GLY A 560 13.18 -6.01 -23.25
N MET A 561 13.84 -7.15 -23.01
CA MET A 561 13.93 -8.24 -23.98
C MET A 561 12.54 -8.86 -24.26
N MET A 562 11.74 -9.11 -23.22
CA MET A 562 10.38 -9.63 -23.37
C MET A 562 9.49 -8.65 -24.16
N TYR A 563 9.54 -7.37 -23.83
CA TYR A 563 8.79 -6.33 -24.55
C TYR A 563 9.19 -6.28 -26.03
N LYS A 564 10.48 -6.26 -26.35
CA LYS A 564 11.00 -6.28 -27.75
C LYS A 564 10.61 -7.54 -28.49
N ALA A 565 10.48 -8.67 -27.81
CA ALA A 565 10.00 -9.93 -28.39
C ALA A 565 8.48 -9.89 -28.70
N GLY A 566 7.76 -8.86 -28.23
CA GLY A 566 6.31 -8.69 -28.42
C GLY A 566 5.48 -9.41 -27.36
N ILE A 567 6.04 -9.71 -26.18
CA ILE A 567 5.30 -10.18 -25.02
C ILE A 567 4.59 -8.96 -24.41
N PRO A 568 3.28 -9.04 -24.16
CA PRO A 568 2.54 -7.95 -23.53
C PRO A 568 3.05 -7.70 -22.10
N VAL A 569 3.33 -6.44 -21.79
CA VAL A 569 3.69 -5.98 -20.46
C VAL A 569 2.60 -5.06 -19.93
N VAL A 570 2.28 -5.16 -18.65
CA VAL A 570 1.42 -4.23 -17.90
C VAL A 570 2.24 -3.57 -16.78
N ALA A 571 1.79 -2.43 -16.29
CA ALA A 571 2.48 -1.71 -15.22
C ALA A 571 1.75 -1.96 -13.91
N GLY A 572 2.33 -2.74 -13.03
CA GLY A 572 1.87 -3.01 -11.67
C GLY A 572 2.94 -2.65 -10.65
N THR A 573 2.54 -2.46 -9.41
CA THR A 573 3.44 -1.93 -8.38
C THR A 573 3.68 -2.88 -7.22
N ASP A 574 2.66 -3.34 -6.52
CA ASP A 574 2.74 -4.15 -5.29
C ASP A 574 3.53 -3.44 -4.17
N GLU A 575 3.43 -2.10 -4.10
CA GLU A 575 4.19 -1.26 -3.17
C GLU A 575 3.39 0.04 -2.92
N LEU A 576 4.02 1.09 -2.40
CA LEU A 576 3.40 2.38 -2.05
C LEU A 576 2.43 2.90 -3.13
N ALA A 577 1.20 3.10 -2.72
CA ALA A 577 0.09 3.53 -3.57
C ALA A 577 0.43 4.76 -4.43
N GLY A 578 0.13 4.69 -5.70
CA GLY A 578 0.26 5.77 -6.66
C GLY A 578 1.69 6.12 -7.06
N PHE A 579 2.55 6.45 -6.11
CA PHE A 579 3.93 6.88 -6.39
C PHE A 579 4.77 5.80 -7.06
N THR A 580 4.61 4.55 -6.64
CA THR A 580 5.38 3.43 -7.19
C THR A 580 5.10 3.22 -8.67
N LEU A 581 3.87 3.46 -9.13
CA LEU A 581 3.56 3.34 -10.56
C LEU A 581 4.40 4.29 -11.41
N GLN A 582 4.59 5.53 -10.94
CA GLN A 582 5.40 6.50 -11.66
C GLN A 582 6.87 6.06 -11.74
N GLY A 583 7.40 5.44 -10.67
CA GLY A 583 8.71 4.81 -10.65
C GLY A 583 8.81 3.58 -11.55
N GLU A 584 7.77 2.76 -11.60
CA GLU A 584 7.68 1.60 -12.52
C GLU A 584 7.77 2.06 -13.98
N LEU A 585 7.10 3.16 -14.36
CA LEU A 585 7.19 3.71 -15.70
C LEU A 585 8.61 4.18 -16.05
N GLU A 586 9.34 4.77 -15.12
CA GLU A 586 10.76 5.13 -15.30
C GLU A 586 11.62 3.89 -15.50
N LEU A 587 11.36 2.81 -14.75
CA LEU A 587 12.05 1.54 -14.93
C LEU A 587 11.74 0.86 -16.25
N LEU A 588 10.51 0.95 -16.74
CA LEU A 588 10.16 0.49 -18.10
C LEU A 588 10.91 1.27 -19.17
N VAL A 589 11.08 2.58 -19.01
CA VAL A 589 11.93 3.39 -19.91
C VAL A 589 13.38 2.94 -19.81
N LYS A 590 13.90 2.68 -18.60
CA LYS A 590 15.25 2.13 -18.39
C LYS A 590 15.41 0.74 -19.02
N ALA A 591 14.34 -0.06 -19.07
CA ALA A 591 14.30 -1.34 -19.78
C ALA A 591 14.34 -1.21 -21.31
N GLY A 592 14.18 0.01 -21.84
CA GLY A 592 14.31 0.31 -23.27
C GLY A 592 12.99 0.64 -23.99
N LEU A 593 11.91 0.87 -23.28
CA LEU A 593 10.69 1.47 -23.85
C LEU A 593 10.90 2.97 -24.05
N THR A 594 10.22 3.56 -25.03
CA THR A 594 10.12 5.03 -25.07
C THR A 594 9.16 5.52 -23.97
N PRO A 595 9.26 6.76 -23.49
CA PRO A 595 8.30 7.32 -22.53
C PRO A 595 6.85 7.17 -22.98
N ALA A 596 6.56 7.40 -24.26
CA ALA A 596 5.22 7.23 -24.84
C ALA A 596 4.75 5.76 -24.80
N GLN A 597 5.64 4.79 -25.03
CA GLN A 597 5.32 3.36 -24.90
C GLN A 597 5.07 2.98 -23.43
N ALA A 598 5.82 3.53 -22.48
CA ALA A 598 5.56 3.31 -21.04
C ALA A 598 4.17 3.85 -20.65
N LEU A 599 3.76 5.03 -21.15
CA LEU A 599 2.39 5.54 -20.96
C LEU A 599 1.34 4.63 -21.61
N GLN A 600 1.60 4.08 -22.79
CA GLN A 600 0.71 3.12 -23.44
C GLN A 600 0.52 1.87 -22.59
N VAL A 601 1.60 1.37 -21.96
CA VAL A 601 1.56 0.22 -21.03
C VAL A 601 0.65 0.52 -19.82
N ALA A 602 0.77 1.71 -19.23
CA ALA A 602 -0.02 2.11 -18.05
C ALA A 602 -1.43 2.62 -18.39
N THR A 603 -1.81 2.73 -19.65
CA THR A 603 -3.15 3.17 -20.05
C THR A 603 -3.88 2.11 -20.87
N LEU A 604 -3.56 1.96 -22.15
CA LEU A 604 -4.23 1.04 -23.08
C LEU A 604 -4.05 -0.43 -22.67
N ASN A 605 -2.82 -0.86 -22.35
CA ASN A 605 -2.58 -2.23 -21.94
C ASN A 605 -3.29 -2.53 -20.61
N GLY A 606 -3.21 -1.61 -19.63
CA GLY A 606 -3.96 -1.73 -18.38
C GLY A 606 -5.45 -1.97 -18.62
N ALA A 607 -6.08 -1.16 -19.46
CA ALA A 607 -7.51 -1.30 -19.80
C ALA A 607 -7.83 -2.62 -20.52
N ARG A 608 -6.97 -3.03 -21.46
CA ARG A 608 -7.13 -4.26 -22.24
C ARG A 608 -7.05 -5.50 -21.36
N TYR A 609 -6.04 -5.60 -20.51
CA TYR A 609 -5.82 -6.78 -19.68
C TYR A 609 -6.65 -6.79 -18.39
N SER A 610 -7.25 -5.65 -18.03
CA SER A 610 -8.33 -5.55 -17.02
C SER A 610 -9.73 -5.81 -17.60
N LYS A 611 -9.85 -6.04 -18.92
CA LYS A 611 -11.14 -6.25 -19.64
C LYS A 611 -12.11 -5.05 -19.57
N VAL A 612 -11.58 -3.83 -19.46
CA VAL A 612 -12.35 -2.58 -19.44
C VAL A 612 -12.00 -1.64 -20.62
N GLU A 613 -11.32 -2.14 -21.64
CA GLU A 613 -10.93 -1.36 -22.82
C GLU A 613 -12.12 -0.72 -23.54
N SER A 614 -13.31 -1.29 -23.47
CA SER A 614 -14.51 -0.70 -24.05
C SER A 614 -14.83 0.69 -23.50
N SER A 615 -14.49 0.98 -22.25
CA SER A 615 -14.80 2.26 -21.58
C SER A 615 -13.58 3.08 -21.19
N LYS A 616 -12.39 2.51 -21.02
CA LYS A 616 -11.22 3.15 -20.44
C LYS A 616 -9.95 3.02 -21.29
N GLY A 617 -8.84 3.64 -20.84
CA GLY A 617 -7.49 3.49 -21.39
C GLY A 617 -7.19 4.33 -22.61
N GLN A 618 -8.14 5.12 -23.11
CA GLN A 618 -7.99 5.98 -24.31
C GLN A 618 -8.79 7.28 -24.15
N ILE A 619 -8.30 8.35 -24.76
CA ILE A 619 -9.07 9.58 -24.94
C ILE A 619 -9.83 9.46 -26.27
N ALA A 620 -11.08 9.01 -26.22
CA ALA A 620 -11.92 8.83 -27.39
C ALA A 620 -13.41 9.06 -27.05
N VAL A 621 -14.20 9.45 -28.04
CA VAL A 621 -15.65 9.66 -27.86
C VAL A 621 -16.33 8.38 -27.39
N GLY A 622 -17.17 8.50 -26.38
CA GLY A 622 -17.88 7.39 -25.72
C GLY A 622 -17.13 6.74 -24.53
N LYS A 623 -15.81 6.99 -24.39
CA LYS A 623 -15.01 6.51 -23.27
C LYS A 623 -15.31 7.32 -21.99
N ASP A 624 -14.92 6.78 -20.84
CA ASP A 624 -14.91 7.51 -19.59
C ASP A 624 -13.94 8.69 -19.66
N ALA A 625 -14.34 9.81 -19.09
CA ALA A 625 -13.50 10.98 -18.98
C ALA A 625 -12.53 10.84 -17.79
N ASP A 626 -11.68 9.80 -17.84
CA ASP A 626 -10.55 9.63 -16.93
C ASP A 626 -9.34 10.32 -17.56
N LEU A 627 -9.06 11.54 -17.11
CA LEU A 627 -8.13 12.47 -17.77
C LEU A 627 -7.13 13.06 -16.76
N LEU A 628 -5.88 13.11 -17.18
CA LEU A 628 -4.77 13.67 -16.40
C LEU A 628 -4.19 14.87 -17.15
N LEU A 629 -4.32 16.06 -16.59
CA LEU A 629 -3.70 17.27 -17.15
C LEU A 629 -2.29 17.42 -16.59
N VAL A 630 -1.28 17.27 -17.44
CA VAL A 630 0.13 17.19 -17.05
C VAL A 630 0.84 18.51 -17.34
N ASP A 631 1.56 19.03 -16.35
CA ASP A 631 2.42 20.21 -16.49
C ASP A 631 3.83 19.79 -16.93
N GLY A 632 3.98 19.56 -18.24
CA GLY A 632 5.19 19.01 -18.86
C GLY A 632 4.87 18.14 -20.07
N ASP A 633 5.86 17.35 -20.50
CA ASP A 633 5.71 16.43 -21.64
C ASP A 633 6.16 15.00 -21.24
N PRO A 634 5.26 14.18 -20.66
CA PRO A 634 5.59 12.84 -20.21
C PRO A 634 5.88 11.86 -21.35
N THR A 635 5.62 12.26 -22.61
CA THR A 635 5.99 11.44 -23.79
C THR A 635 7.45 11.61 -24.20
N LYS A 636 8.13 12.64 -23.65
CA LYS A 636 9.56 12.88 -23.85
C LYS A 636 10.35 12.63 -22.56
N ASN A 637 9.82 13.06 -21.43
CA ASN A 637 10.36 12.82 -20.11
C ASN A 637 9.29 12.18 -19.24
N ILE A 638 9.38 10.87 -19.03
CA ILE A 638 8.35 10.13 -18.29
C ILE A 638 8.17 10.64 -16.86
N GLY A 639 9.20 11.21 -16.24
CA GLY A 639 9.12 11.82 -14.90
C GLY A 639 8.15 13.00 -14.81
N ASP A 640 7.79 13.63 -15.93
CA ASP A 640 6.79 14.70 -15.96
C ASP A 640 5.38 14.19 -15.62
N ILE A 641 5.13 12.88 -15.66
CA ILE A 641 3.84 12.31 -15.24
C ILE A 641 3.52 12.60 -13.76
N ARG A 642 4.51 12.95 -12.93
CA ARG A 642 4.30 13.38 -11.54
C ARG A 642 3.70 14.78 -11.44
N LYS A 643 3.83 15.59 -12.48
CA LYS A 643 3.42 17.01 -12.52
C LYS A 643 1.95 17.15 -12.93
N LEU A 644 1.06 16.52 -12.18
CA LEU A 644 -0.38 16.57 -12.45
C LEU A 644 -0.99 17.86 -11.89
N ALA A 645 -1.52 18.70 -12.76
CA ALA A 645 -2.24 19.91 -12.39
C ALA A 645 -3.72 19.63 -12.08
N LEU A 646 -4.30 18.60 -12.73
CA LEU A 646 -5.70 18.21 -12.57
C LEU A 646 -5.89 16.73 -12.90
N VAL A 647 -6.73 16.07 -12.12
CA VAL A 647 -7.27 14.72 -12.38
C VAL A 647 -8.78 14.84 -12.55
N ILE A 648 -9.30 14.31 -13.63
CA ILE A 648 -10.74 14.17 -13.87
C ILE A 648 -11.04 12.67 -13.92
N THR A 649 -11.96 12.21 -13.10
CA THR A 649 -12.45 10.82 -13.09
C THR A 649 -13.83 10.76 -12.43
N GLN A 650 -14.65 9.79 -12.79
CA GLN A 650 -15.98 9.57 -12.21
C GLN A 650 -16.87 10.83 -12.25
N GLY A 651 -16.70 11.69 -13.27
CA GLY A 651 -17.46 12.95 -13.42
C GLY A 651 -17.06 14.06 -12.45
N LYS A 652 -15.95 13.94 -11.76
CA LYS A 652 -15.40 14.89 -10.79
C LYS A 652 -14.02 15.35 -11.19
N ALA A 653 -13.64 16.57 -10.80
CA ALA A 653 -12.30 17.12 -10.92
C ALA A 653 -11.62 17.17 -9.57
N MET A 654 -10.34 16.85 -9.50
CA MET A 654 -9.53 16.87 -8.28
C MET A 654 -8.17 17.50 -8.57
N TYR A 655 -7.69 18.30 -7.62
CA TYR A 655 -6.33 18.82 -7.67
C TYR A 655 -5.43 17.90 -6.83
N PRO A 656 -4.44 17.22 -7.42
CA PRO A 656 -3.46 16.43 -6.66
C PRO A 656 -2.82 17.20 -5.51
N THR A 657 -2.59 18.50 -5.69
CA THR A 657 -2.07 19.40 -4.66
C THR A 657 -2.92 19.38 -3.39
N ASP A 658 -4.26 19.37 -3.50
CA ASP A 658 -5.16 19.37 -2.33
C ASP A 658 -5.08 18.03 -1.59
N ILE A 659 -4.99 16.92 -2.33
CA ILE A 659 -4.83 15.59 -1.75
C ILE A 659 -3.50 15.48 -1.02
N TYR A 660 -2.40 15.85 -1.68
CA TYR A 660 -1.07 15.79 -1.08
C TYR A 660 -0.98 16.64 0.19
N GLN A 661 -1.51 17.86 0.17
CA GLN A 661 -1.53 18.74 1.34
C GLN A 661 -2.35 18.15 2.50
N ALA A 662 -3.50 17.53 2.20
CA ALA A 662 -4.33 16.87 3.22
C ALA A 662 -3.62 15.67 3.88
N LEU A 663 -2.69 15.02 3.17
CA LEU A 663 -1.91 13.89 3.65
C LEU A 663 -0.49 14.27 4.16
N GLY A 664 -0.18 15.58 4.27
CA GLY A 664 1.12 16.04 4.73
C GLY A 664 2.28 15.82 3.74
N ILE A 665 1.96 15.66 2.45
CA ILE A 665 2.92 15.43 1.36
C ILE A 665 3.15 16.76 0.64
N LYS A 666 4.41 17.06 0.28
CA LYS A 666 4.74 18.25 -0.49
C LYS A 666 4.29 18.06 -1.95
N PRO A 667 3.44 18.97 -2.49
CA PRO A 667 2.96 18.85 -3.87
C PRO A 667 4.06 18.98 -4.93
N PHE A 668 3.86 18.36 -6.09
CA PHE A 668 4.76 18.46 -7.25
C PHE A 668 4.47 19.68 -8.13
N VAL A 669 3.23 20.18 -8.08
CA VAL A 669 2.75 21.34 -8.86
C VAL A 669 1.96 22.25 -7.94
N SER A 670 2.09 23.56 -8.13
CA SER A 670 1.30 24.57 -7.40
C SER A 670 0.13 25.15 -8.22
N ASP A 671 0.18 25.06 -9.55
CA ASP A 671 -0.87 25.59 -10.42
C ASP A 671 -2.15 24.73 -10.32
N LYS A 672 -3.27 25.41 -10.08
CA LYS A 672 -4.61 24.81 -10.06
C LYS A 672 -5.43 25.43 -11.16
N PRO A 673 -5.68 24.71 -12.27
CA PRO A 673 -6.53 25.22 -13.34
C PRO A 673 -7.89 25.65 -12.82
N VAL A 674 -8.34 26.85 -13.20
CA VAL A 674 -9.63 27.38 -12.75
C VAL A 674 -10.77 26.64 -13.46
N ILE A 675 -11.76 26.22 -12.69
CA ILE A 675 -13.02 25.69 -13.23
C ILE A 675 -14.00 26.85 -13.30
N GLU A 676 -14.14 27.45 -14.49
CA GLU A 676 -15.11 28.49 -14.76
C GLU A 676 -16.51 27.85 -14.85
N ARG A 677 -17.47 28.35 -14.09
CA ARG A 677 -18.85 27.86 -14.08
C ARG A 677 -19.79 28.89 -14.68
N ALA A 678 -20.54 28.49 -15.70
CA ALA A 678 -21.65 29.30 -16.20
C ALA A 678 -22.79 29.32 -15.16
N PRO A 679 -23.53 30.45 -15.02
CA PRO A 679 -24.72 30.48 -14.17
C PRO A 679 -25.70 29.36 -14.61
N MET A 680 -26.21 28.60 -13.67
CA MET A 680 -27.27 27.63 -13.96
C MET A 680 -28.49 28.37 -14.48
N PRO A 681 -29.15 27.91 -15.57
CA PRO A 681 -30.46 28.45 -15.94
C PRO A 681 -31.37 28.34 -14.71
N GLN A 682 -31.92 29.45 -14.27
CA GLN A 682 -32.95 29.42 -13.23
C GLN A 682 -34.07 28.53 -13.76
N GLY A 683 -34.25 27.36 -13.16
CA GLY A 683 -35.34 26.48 -13.51
C GLY A 683 -36.64 27.26 -13.35
N THR A 684 -37.42 27.34 -14.41
CA THR A 684 -38.81 27.75 -14.32
C THR A 684 -39.46 26.83 -13.28
N ALA A 685 -39.79 27.36 -12.11
CA ALA A 685 -40.53 26.63 -11.09
C ALA A 685 -41.75 26.03 -11.80
N SER A 686 -41.79 24.72 -11.94
CA SER A 686 -43.00 24.04 -12.44
C SER A 686 -44.06 24.28 -11.39
N ASN A 687 -45.04 25.15 -11.72
CA ASN A 687 -46.30 25.23 -11.02
C ASN A 687 -47.00 23.87 -11.18
N SER A 688 -46.67 22.91 -10.30
CA SER A 688 -47.53 21.75 -10.09
C SER A 688 -48.78 22.23 -9.35
N ALA A 689 -49.76 22.64 -10.13
CA ALA A 689 -51.12 22.84 -9.63
C ALA A 689 -51.53 21.57 -8.89
N ARG A 690 -51.80 21.74 -7.61
CA ARG A 690 -52.48 20.72 -6.76
C ARG A 690 -53.83 20.41 -7.36
N HIS A 691 -53.99 19.31 -8.08
CA HIS A 691 -55.27 18.70 -8.36
C HIS A 691 -55.69 17.91 -7.11
N GLY A 692 -56.55 18.55 -6.33
CA GLY A 692 -57.24 17.90 -5.24
C GLY A 692 -58.17 16.80 -5.78
N HIS A 693 -57.85 15.55 -5.50
CA HIS A 693 -58.85 14.48 -5.61
C HIS A 693 -59.74 14.50 -4.38
N ARG A 694 -61.00 14.96 -4.60
CA ARG A 694 -62.13 14.70 -3.69
C ARG A 694 -62.44 13.20 -3.75
N HIS A 695 -62.40 12.55 -2.59
CA HIS A 695 -63.06 11.28 -2.39
C HIS A 695 -64.61 11.49 -2.45
N MET A 696 -65.30 10.72 -3.29
CA MET A 696 -66.71 10.38 -3.15
C MET A 696 -66.86 8.85 -3.21
N HIS A 697 -67.40 8.36 -2.12
CA HIS A 697 -68.07 7.05 -1.87
C HIS A 697 -67.23 5.78 -2.02
#